data_0c642e81b5240dc847c453e9d14a7318
#
_entry.id   0c642e81b5240dc847c453e9d14a7318
#
_cell.length_a   1.000
_cell.length_b   1.000
_cell.length_c   1.000
_cell.angle_alpha   90.00
_cell.angle_beta   90.00
_cell.angle_gamma   90.00
#
_symmetry.space_group_name_H-M   'P 1'
#
loop_
_entity.id
_entity.type
_entity.pdbx_description
1 polymer ?
#
loop_
_entity_poly.entity_id
_entity_poly.type
_entity_poly.pdbx_seq_one_letter_code
_entity_poly.pdbx_strand_id
1 'polypeptide(L)'
;MKEKTFKIAGPMFDRRGALRLMGGSALSIGAGLGSGMAWANEDEIIHSHGYSFFGDLQYPADYPHFDYVNPNAPKGGTMTMSTRGTFDGFNRYSWKGGNPESSAGVVAESMFAEMPWGGGAPADSITDSYCLIAKEVEYPKSQEWCVFHMRDDVVFSDGSPLRAQDAAFTHNLFLEQAIRSYARSVKERITGVEVIDDHTIKYTFAEGISRRSLISQVGGTPIFSEAWYKETGERLDEPSILAPMASGPYQVGDYEFNRYVEYVRNPNYWGWDHPANVGRFNFDKVRIEYFTDATAEFEAFKAGEFTYRSEGSTKRWATGYDFPGIQNGTVKKEALPSGSAPTNFGMLYNTLRAPLDNRDVRHALSLAFNFEWVRESLQYELTTQRSSFAEGQEWEAKGVPEGAELELLKSLGDAVPAEMLTETAVVPHTSNPSNPIDRRNKRAALKLFEKAGWTVNDAGQMVDGDGKQMSLDCLVIATWDETRLALIETYVKTLANWGIKVKADKVDSAQAQQRWIDKDYDMIYNRYRSFAAAGTGLHQMFGSKTAEVSTYNPAALRSSAVDAIIDAALATTTREDEVVALTALDRALRYERIMAHAGYVGESWVSYFDMYERPEELPPYAVGVLDFWWYNKDKHEALIASGALRK
;
A
#
# COMPACT_ATOMS: atom_id res chain seq x y z
N MET A 1 18.75 -12.20 -29.45
CA MET A 1 18.53 -12.49 -28.03
C MET A 1 17.21 -13.20 -27.88
N LYS A 2 17.17 -14.35 -27.22
CA LYS A 2 15.99 -15.22 -27.20
C LYS A 2 15.07 -14.76 -26.07
N GLU A 3 13.82 -14.43 -26.41
CA GLU A 3 12.72 -14.24 -25.46
C GLU A 3 12.56 -15.49 -24.61
N LYS A 4 12.71 -15.35 -23.30
CA LYS A 4 12.29 -16.36 -22.32
C LYS A 4 10.90 -15.93 -21.79
N THR A 5 9.88 -16.54 -22.37
CA THR A 5 8.51 -16.47 -21.82
C THR A 5 8.45 -17.38 -20.57
N PHE A 6 8.24 -16.80 -19.41
CA PHE A 6 7.95 -17.56 -18.19
C PHE A 6 6.50 -18.04 -18.25
N LYS A 7 6.31 -19.36 -18.29
CA LYS A 7 5.02 -20.01 -18.09
C LYS A 7 4.86 -20.32 -16.61
N ILE A 8 3.91 -19.70 -15.95
CA ILE A 8 3.42 -20.13 -14.64
C ILE A 8 2.54 -21.35 -14.89
N ALA A 9 2.93 -22.50 -14.36
CA ALA A 9 2.17 -23.74 -14.42
C ALA A 9 1.27 -23.83 -13.18
N GLY A 10 0.01 -23.41 -13.32
CA GLY A 10 -1.03 -23.76 -12.38
C GLY A 10 -1.65 -25.15 -12.73
N PRO A 11 -2.20 -25.90 -11.78
CA PRO A 11 -2.79 -27.18 -12.02
C PRO A 11 -4.04 -27.06 -12.91
N MET A 12 -4.01 -27.72 -14.07
CA MET A 12 -5.16 -27.86 -14.97
C MET A 12 -6.17 -28.83 -14.36
N PHE A 13 -7.31 -28.32 -13.93
CA PHE A 13 -8.48 -29.16 -13.66
C PHE A 13 -9.24 -29.48 -14.96
N ASP A 14 -9.44 -30.77 -15.20
CA ASP A 14 -10.08 -31.34 -16.37
C ASP A 14 -11.60 -31.06 -16.39
N ARG A 15 -12.09 -30.55 -17.51
CA ARG A 15 -13.49 -30.16 -17.78
C ARG A 15 -14.50 -31.31 -17.89
N ARG A 16 -14.21 -32.52 -17.41
CA ARG A 16 -15.09 -33.70 -17.53
C ARG A 16 -15.79 -34.17 -16.27
N GLY A 17 -15.66 -33.50 -15.12
CA GLY A 17 -16.28 -33.87 -13.84
C GLY A 17 -17.67 -33.26 -13.54
N ALA A 18 -18.14 -32.27 -14.27
CA ALA A 18 -19.31 -31.45 -13.92
C ALA A 18 -20.62 -31.82 -14.57
N LEU A 19 -20.83 -33.09 -14.99
CA LEU A 19 -22.07 -33.52 -15.61
C LEU A 19 -22.50 -34.93 -15.13
N ARG A 20 -22.79 -35.08 -13.85
CA ARG A 20 -23.63 -36.17 -13.33
C ARG A 20 -24.13 -35.83 -11.93
N LEU A 21 -25.28 -35.16 -11.84
CA LEU A 21 -26.24 -35.27 -10.74
C LEU A 21 -27.42 -34.31 -10.99
N MET A 22 -28.20 -34.63 -12.04
CA MET A 22 -29.60 -34.21 -12.12
C MET A 22 -30.38 -35.42 -12.54
N GLY A 23 -31.27 -35.85 -11.68
CA GLY A 23 -32.29 -36.83 -12.05
C GLY A 23 -32.84 -37.61 -10.86
N GLY A 24 -34.04 -37.31 -10.47
CA GLY A 24 -34.75 -38.19 -9.55
C GLY A 24 -35.92 -37.54 -8.80
N SER A 25 -37.05 -37.54 -9.45
CA SER A 25 -38.35 -36.96 -9.08
C SER A 25 -39.08 -37.64 -7.93
N ALA A 26 -40.04 -36.90 -7.43
CA ALA A 26 -41.46 -37.19 -7.21
C ALA A 26 -41.97 -37.28 -5.78
N LEU A 27 -42.79 -36.29 -5.49
CA LEU A 27 -44.10 -36.32 -4.76
C LEU A 27 -44.38 -37.40 -3.69
N SER A 28 -44.58 -36.91 -2.47
CA SER A 28 -45.70 -37.40 -1.64
C SER A 28 -46.21 -36.26 -0.74
N ILE A 29 -47.49 -35.94 -0.89
CA ILE A 29 -48.28 -35.04 -0.06
C ILE A 29 -48.59 -35.77 1.23
N GLY A 30 -48.27 -35.18 2.37
CA GLY A 30 -48.68 -35.63 3.69
C GLY A 30 -48.85 -34.43 4.62
N ALA A 31 -50.10 -34.02 4.84
CA ALA A 31 -50.45 -32.98 5.81
C ALA A 31 -50.18 -33.49 7.24
N GLY A 32 -49.32 -32.74 7.96
CA GLY A 32 -49.13 -32.90 9.39
C GLY A 32 -48.82 -31.54 10.00
N LEU A 33 -49.81 -30.95 10.66
CA LEU A 33 -49.67 -29.80 11.54
C LEU A 33 -48.75 -30.19 12.71
N GLY A 34 -47.49 -29.83 12.61
CA GLY A 34 -46.53 -29.86 13.69
C GLY A 34 -45.91 -28.46 13.80
N SER A 35 -46.17 -27.78 14.91
CA SER A 35 -45.46 -26.58 15.31
C SER A 35 -43.98 -26.87 15.44
N GLY A 36 -43.26 -26.76 14.32
CA GLY A 36 -41.81 -26.79 14.30
C GLY A 36 -41.30 -25.48 14.86
N MET A 37 -40.76 -25.53 16.06
CA MET A 37 -39.77 -24.51 16.48
C MET A 37 -38.74 -24.42 15.38
N ALA A 38 -38.63 -23.28 14.74
CA ALA A 38 -37.48 -22.94 13.92
C ALA A 38 -36.25 -23.03 14.83
N TRP A 39 -35.48 -24.09 14.67
CA TRP A 39 -34.12 -24.13 15.20
C TRP A 39 -33.42 -22.97 14.49
N ALA A 40 -33.07 -21.91 15.25
CA ALA A 40 -32.11 -20.96 14.81
C ALA A 40 -30.87 -21.80 14.39
N ASN A 41 -30.48 -21.74 13.15
CA ASN A 41 -29.17 -22.24 12.72
C ASN A 41 -28.17 -21.48 13.58
N GLU A 42 -27.60 -22.16 14.57
CA GLU A 42 -26.43 -21.60 15.29
C GLU A 42 -25.38 -21.39 14.22
N ASP A 43 -24.86 -20.16 14.13
CA ASP A 43 -23.83 -19.78 13.16
C ASP A 43 -22.59 -20.63 13.46
N GLU A 44 -22.04 -21.29 12.45
CA GLU A 44 -20.89 -22.17 12.60
C GLU A 44 -19.72 -21.36 13.18
N ILE A 45 -19.19 -21.81 14.33
CA ILE A 45 -18.02 -21.19 14.98
C ILE A 45 -16.75 -21.79 14.40
N ILE A 46 -15.87 -20.91 13.94
CA ILE A 46 -14.58 -21.24 13.37
C ILE A 46 -13.50 -20.96 14.41
N HIS A 47 -12.63 -21.94 14.65
CA HIS A 47 -11.42 -21.83 15.46
C HIS A 47 -10.22 -21.99 14.54
N SER A 48 -9.31 -21.01 14.53
CA SER A 48 -8.23 -21.01 13.54
C SER A 48 -6.93 -20.41 14.10
N HIS A 49 -5.81 -20.93 13.62
CA HIS A 49 -4.45 -20.42 13.87
C HIS A 49 -4.13 -19.17 13.04
N GLY A 50 -5.08 -18.69 12.28
CA GLY A 50 -4.95 -17.50 11.42
C GLY A 50 -6.32 -17.09 10.88
N TYR A 51 -6.32 -16.07 10.06
CA TYR A 51 -7.53 -15.52 9.45
C TYR A 51 -7.31 -15.19 7.98
N SER A 52 -8.21 -15.66 7.15
CA SER A 52 -8.42 -15.18 5.78
C SER A 52 -9.90 -14.89 5.62
N PHE A 53 -10.26 -13.80 4.94
CA PHE A 53 -11.66 -13.42 4.78
C PHE A 53 -12.47 -14.51 4.06
N PHE A 54 -11.85 -15.21 3.11
CA PHE A 54 -12.51 -16.31 2.37
C PHE A 54 -12.40 -17.68 3.06
N GLY A 55 -11.68 -17.77 4.17
CA GLY A 55 -11.55 -18.98 4.99
C GLY A 55 -10.39 -19.91 4.62
N ASP A 56 -9.74 -19.70 3.49
CA ASP A 56 -8.60 -20.52 3.04
C ASP A 56 -7.29 -19.92 3.53
N LEU A 57 -6.50 -20.67 4.30
CA LEU A 57 -5.16 -20.33 4.71
C LEU A 57 -4.13 -21.14 3.91
N GLN A 58 -3.09 -20.48 3.42
CA GLN A 58 -2.02 -21.13 2.67
C GLN A 58 -1.22 -22.11 3.53
N TYR A 59 -0.91 -21.73 4.77
CA TYR A 59 -0.12 -22.56 5.70
C TYR A 59 -1.04 -23.31 6.67
N PRO A 60 -0.81 -24.62 6.90
CA PRO A 60 -1.56 -25.42 7.87
C PRO A 60 -1.22 -25.02 9.32
N ALA A 61 -2.02 -25.45 10.28
CA ALA A 61 -1.85 -25.07 11.70
C ALA A 61 -0.51 -25.50 12.32
N ASP A 62 0.13 -26.51 11.76
CA ASP A 62 1.41 -27.06 12.21
C ASP A 62 2.59 -26.67 11.33
N TYR A 63 2.46 -25.57 10.54
CA TYR A 63 3.57 -25.10 9.72
C TYR A 63 4.82 -24.79 10.58
N PRO A 64 6.01 -25.22 10.17
CA PRO A 64 7.22 -25.01 10.96
C PRO A 64 7.84 -23.61 10.80
N HIS A 65 7.62 -23.00 9.67
CA HIS A 65 8.07 -21.66 9.27
C HIS A 65 7.40 -21.30 7.93
N PHE A 66 7.51 -20.05 7.51
CA PHE A 66 7.11 -19.66 6.17
C PHE A 66 8.06 -20.24 5.12
N ASP A 67 7.55 -20.63 3.96
CA ASP A 67 8.31 -21.33 2.91
C ASP A 67 9.44 -20.49 2.30
N TYR A 68 9.28 -19.16 2.29
CA TYR A 68 10.23 -18.22 1.70
C TYR A 68 11.41 -17.86 2.59
N VAL A 69 11.49 -18.33 3.83
CA VAL A 69 12.61 -18.04 4.74
C VAL A 69 13.67 -19.14 4.71
N ASN A 70 14.90 -18.80 5.09
CA ASN A 70 15.90 -19.80 5.48
C ASN A 70 15.77 -20.06 7.00
N PRO A 71 15.22 -21.21 7.43
CA PRO A 71 15.03 -21.47 8.86
C PRO A 71 16.35 -21.56 9.64
N ASN A 72 17.46 -21.80 8.92
CA ASN A 72 18.82 -21.86 9.49
C ASN A 72 19.60 -20.56 9.26
N ALA A 73 18.96 -19.47 8.91
CA ALA A 73 19.64 -18.19 8.74
C ALA A 73 20.40 -17.80 10.01
N PRO A 74 21.71 -17.52 9.93
CA PRO A 74 22.47 -17.14 11.11
C PRO A 74 21.98 -15.80 11.65
N LYS A 75 21.84 -15.74 12.97
CA LYS A 75 21.57 -14.48 13.68
C LYS A 75 22.89 -13.76 13.91
N GLY A 76 22.92 -12.44 13.66
CA GLY A 76 24.14 -11.65 13.92
C GLY A 76 24.31 -10.46 13.01
N GLY A 77 25.34 -9.68 13.31
CA GLY A 77 25.75 -8.54 12.50
C GLY A 77 24.82 -7.31 12.56
N THR A 78 25.23 -6.29 11.82
CA THR A 78 24.51 -5.03 11.76
C THR A 78 24.09 -4.74 10.31
N MET A 79 22.82 -4.40 10.11
CA MET A 79 22.33 -3.79 8.89
C MET A 79 22.35 -2.27 9.07
N THR A 80 23.09 -1.56 8.22
CA THR A 80 23.07 -0.09 8.21
C THR A 80 22.44 0.40 6.91
N MET A 81 21.46 1.28 7.05
CA MET A 81 20.73 1.85 5.92
C MET A 81 20.52 3.35 6.11
N SER A 82 20.02 4.02 5.10
CA SER A 82 19.75 5.45 5.17
C SER A 82 18.29 5.78 4.91
N THR A 83 17.88 6.92 5.44
CA THR A 83 16.65 7.61 5.07
C THR A 83 16.90 9.10 4.89
N ARG A 84 16.04 9.76 4.11
CA ARG A 84 16.12 11.22 3.93
C ARG A 84 15.11 11.92 4.82
N GLY A 85 15.55 13.01 5.42
CA GLY A 85 14.77 13.83 6.31
C GLY A 85 15.42 13.98 7.68
N THR A 86 14.59 14.19 8.67
CA THR A 86 14.96 14.37 10.07
C THR A 86 13.95 13.68 10.96
N PHE A 87 14.22 13.53 12.24
CA PHE A 87 13.23 13.09 13.23
C PHE A 87 13.54 13.76 14.58
N ASP A 88 12.51 13.99 15.38
CA ASP A 88 12.59 14.65 16.68
C ASP A 88 11.83 13.92 17.80
N GLY A 89 11.34 12.72 17.53
CA GLY A 89 10.59 11.91 18.48
C GLY A 89 10.29 10.51 17.97
N PHE A 90 9.53 9.74 18.74
CA PHE A 90 9.23 8.33 18.47
C PHE A 90 7.73 8.02 18.31
N ASN A 91 6.83 8.96 18.65
CA ASN A 91 5.41 8.70 18.53
C ASN A 91 4.91 8.94 17.09
N ARG A 92 4.92 7.90 16.26
CA ARG A 92 4.45 7.93 14.86
C ARG A 92 2.95 8.24 14.69
N TYR A 93 2.16 8.18 15.76
CA TYR A 93 0.72 8.43 15.73
C TYR A 93 0.38 9.89 16.09
N SER A 94 1.36 10.68 16.51
CA SER A 94 1.16 12.10 16.81
C SER A 94 0.61 12.85 15.59
N TRP A 95 -0.47 13.58 15.81
CA TRP A 95 -1.05 14.47 14.79
C TRP A 95 -1.06 15.94 15.25
N LYS A 96 -0.67 16.21 16.49
CA LYS A 96 -0.54 17.55 17.05
C LYS A 96 0.83 18.18 16.88
N GLY A 97 1.64 17.65 16.00
CA GLY A 97 2.98 18.13 15.71
C GLY A 97 4.04 17.05 15.88
N GLY A 98 5.33 17.47 15.78
CA GLY A 98 6.47 16.58 15.79
C GLY A 98 6.78 15.99 14.42
N ASN A 99 7.96 15.41 14.31
CA ASN A 99 8.45 14.67 13.14
C ASN A 99 9.01 13.32 13.62
N PRO A 100 8.14 12.34 13.90
CA PRO A 100 8.55 11.11 14.54
C PRO A 100 9.39 10.23 13.60
N GLU A 101 10.25 9.42 14.20
CA GLU A 101 10.95 8.35 13.52
C GLU A 101 9.91 7.36 12.94
N SER A 102 9.98 7.10 11.63
CA SER A 102 8.93 6.39 10.89
C SER A 102 8.85 4.90 11.23
N SER A 103 9.97 4.32 11.65
CA SER A 103 10.09 2.91 11.99
C SER A 103 9.82 2.60 13.47
N ALA A 104 9.56 3.60 14.31
CA ALA A 104 9.34 3.39 15.75
C ALA A 104 8.19 2.41 16.07
N GLY A 105 7.29 2.17 15.12
CA GLY A 105 6.22 1.18 15.26
C GLY A 105 6.65 -0.28 15.20
N VAL A 106 7.87 -0.58 14.75
CA VAL A 106 8.36 -1.97 14.60
C VAL A 106 8.58 -2.69 15.93
N VAL A 107 8.58 -1.96 17.02
CA VAL A 107 8.85 -2.53 18.35
C VAL A 107 7.60 -3.11 19.03
N ALA A 108 6.40 -2.79 18.56
CA ALA A 108 5.14 -3.29 19.11
C ALA A 108 4.49 -4.31 18.19
N GLU A 109 4.13 -5.46 18.71
CA GLU A 109 3.45 -6.54 17.99
C GLU A 109 1.94 -6.52 18.17
N SER A 110 1.27 -7.33 17.37
CA SER A 110 -0.20 -7.46 17.30
C SER A 110 -0.63 -8.91 17.48
N MET A 111 -1.95 -9.17 17.53
CA MET A 111 -2.50 -10.53 17.63
C MET A 111 -2.06 -11.40 16.45
N PHE A 112 -1.99 -10.83 15.25
CA PHE A 112 -1.45 -11.48 14.06
C PHE A 112 -0.01 -11.08 13.80
N ALA A 113 0.74 -11.95 13.12
CA ALA A 113 2.09 -11.68 12.67
C ALA A 113 2.09 -10.56 11.61
N GLU A 114 3.00 -9.63 11.75
CA GLU A 114 3.20 -8.54 10.81
C GLU A 114 4.66 -8.54 10.31
N MET A 115 4.91 -7.81 9.24
CA MET A 115 6.26 -7.42 8.84
C MET A 115 6.53 -6.03 9.41
N PRO A 116 7.27 -5.91 10.50
CA PRO A 116 7.40 -4.64 11.23
C PRO A 116 7.93 -3.48 10.37
N TRP A 117 8.78 -3.79 9.41
CA TRP A 117 9.42 -2.82 8.50
C TRP A 117 8.58 -2.48 7.26
N GLY A 118 7.33 -2.93 7.21
CA GLY A 118 6.36 -2.64 6.17
C GLY A 118 5.88 -3.87 5.42
N GLY A 119 4.59 -3.97 5.23
CA GLY A 119 3.91 -5.10 4.63
C GLY A 119 3.23 -6.00 5.66
N GLY A 120 2.36 -6.89 5.20
CA GLY A 120 1.78 -7.96 6.01
C GLY A 120 2.67 -9.20 6.03
N ALA A 121 2.52 -10.05 7.03
CA ALA A 121 3.09 -11.39 7.03
C ALA A 121 1.95 -12.42 6.86
N PRO A 122 2.09 -13.40 5.97
CA PRO A 122 3.31 -13.77 5.24
C PRO A 122 3.58 -12.90 3.99
N ALA A 123 4.83 -12.92 3.51
CA ALA A 123 5.25 -12.15 2.32
C ALA A 123 4.84 -12.80 0.99
N ASP A 124 4.26 -13.97 1.01
CA ASP A 124 3.79 -14.74 -0.13
C ASP A 124 2.25 -14.85 -0.23
N SER A 125 1.53 -14.26 0.71
CA SER A 125 0.07 -14.07 0.65
C SER A 125 -0.31 -12.62 0.97
N ILE A 126 -1.38 -12.13 0.36
CA ILE A 126 -1.96 -10.81 0.60
C ILE A 126 -3.29 -10.87 1.33
N THR A 127 -3.80 -12.08 1.57
CA THR A 127 -5.13 -12.33 2.16
C THR A 127 -5.05 -12.93 3.54
N ASP A 128 -3.93 -13.59 3.87
CA ASP A 128 -3.78 -14.38 5.07
C ASP A 128 -3.12 -13.58 6.18
N SER A 129 -3.55 -13.86 7.39
CA SER A 129 -2.93 -13.38 8.63
C SER A 129 -2.78 -14.56 9.58
N TYR A 130 -1.61 -14.74 10.18
CA TYR A 130 -1.34 -15.85 11.10
C TYR A 130 -1.21 -15.34 12.52
N CYS A 131 -1.76 -16.08 13.48
CA CYS A 131 -1.67 -15.74 14.89
C CYS A 131 -0.21 -15.65 15.35
N LEU A 132 0.06 -14.68 16.23
CA LEU A 132 1.35 -14.42 16.84
C LEU A 132 1.21 -14.23 18.36
N ILE A 133 0.76 -13.06 18.86
CA ILE A 133 0.36 -12.87 20.26
C ILE A 133 -0.87 -13.72 20.58
N ALA A 134 -1.84 -13.80 19.66
CA ALA A 134 -2.88 -14.81 19.74
C ALA A 134 -2.31 -16.20 19.39
N LYS A 135 -2.79 -17.23 20.02
CA LYS A 135 -2.58 -18.63 19.63
C LYS A 135 -3.72 -19.14 18.75
N GLU A 136 -4.91 -18.52 18.85
CA GLU A 136 -6.11 -18.87 18.10
C GLU A 136 -7.00 -17.64 17.97
N VAL A 137 -7.70 -17.54 16.86
CA VAL A 137 -8.83 -16.64 16.64
C VAL A 137 -10.11 -17.46 16.46
N GLU A 138 -11.15 -17.11 17.20
CA GLU A 138 -12.47 -17.72 17.16
C GLU A 138 -13.47 -16.70 16.62
N TYR A 139 -14.30 -17.10 15.65
CA TYR A 139 -15.32 -16.23 15.07
C TYR A 139 -16.46 -17.04 14.43
N PRO A 140 -17.70 -16.52 14.41
CA PRO A 140 -18.79 -17.14 13.67
C PRO A 140 -18.59 -16.91 12.16
N LYS A 141 -19.18 -17.79 11.35
CA LYS A 141 -19.15 -17.66 9.89
C LYS A 141 -19.73 -16.33 9.39
N SER A 142 -20.67 -15.74 10.14
CA SER A 142 -21.21 -14.39 9.92
C SER A 142 -20.21 -13.28 10.18
N GLN A 143 -19.11 -13.56 10.89
CA GLN A 143 -18.10 -12.59 11.31
C GLN A 143 -18.68 -11.38 12.06
N GLU A 144 -19.71 -11.57 12.87
CA GLU A 144 -20.31 -10.52 13.70
C GLU A 144 -19.46 -10.16 14.90
N TRP A 145 -18.60 -11.05 15.32
CA TRP A 145 -17.64 -10.87 16.39
C TRP A 145 -16.40 -11.76 16.17
N CYS A 146 -15.32 -11.46 16.89
CA CYS A 146 -14.22 -12.40 17.04
C CYS A 146 -13.69 -12.38 18.47
N VAL A 147 -13.08 -13.51 18.88
CA VAL A 147 -12.37 -13.68 20.14
C VAL A 147 -10.94 -14.06 19.80
N PHE A 148 -10.00 -13.39 20.44
CA PHE A 148 -8.60 -13.79 20.40
C PHE A 148 -8.24 -14.49 21.71
N HIS A 149 -7.76 -15.71 21.59
CA HIS A 149 -7.16 -16.48 22.68
C HIS A 149 -5.65 -16.22 22.63
N MET A 150 -5.17 -15.42 23.56
CA MET A 150 -3.77 -14.99 23.61
C MET A 150 -2.88 -16.04 24.25
N ARG A 151 -1.60 -15.97 23.97
CA ARG A 151 -0.55 -16.71 24.65
C ARG A 151 -0.35 -16.15 26.05
N ASP A 152 0.10 -16.98 26.97
CA ASP A 152 0.35 -16.63 28.39
C ASP A 152 1.83 -16.34 28.69
N ASP A 153 2.71 -16.53 27.69
CA ASP A 153 4.16 -16.32 27.79
C ASP A 153 4.66 -15.01 27.16
N VAL A 154 3.75 -14.18 26.63
CA VAL A 154 4.10 -12.89 26.01
C VAL A 154 4.47 -11.86 27.07
N VAL A 155 5.63 -11.22 26.87
CA VAL A 155 6.12 -10.16 27.74
C VAL A 155 6.58 -8.94 26.95
N PHE A 156 6.48 -7.78 27.56
CA PHE A 156 7.13 -6.56 27.08
C PHE A 156 8.65 -6.61 27.33
N SER A 157 9.38 -5.68 26.76
CA SER A 157 10.86 -5.62 26.83
C SER A 157 11.39 -5.40 28.25
N ASP A 158 10.59 -4.90 29.16
CA ASP A 158 10.90 -4.77 30.60
C ASP A 158 10.60 -6.06 31.40
N GLY A 159 10.05 -7.09 30.74
CA GLY A 159 9.65 -8.36 31.34
C GLY A 159 8.26 -8.36 31.96
N SER A 160 7.52 -7.26 31.89
CA SER A 160 6.11 -7.23 32.31
C SER A 160 5.23 -8.04 31.38
N PRO A 161 4.21 -8.77 31.86
CA PRO A 161 3.33 -9.57 31.03
C PRO A 161 2.43 -8.71 30.17
N LEU A 162 2.26 -9.10 28.89
CA LEU A 162 1.27 -8.53 27.97
C LEU A 162 -0.05 -9.29 28.14
N ARG A 163 -1.15 -8.57 28.38
CA ARG A 163 -2.46 -9.13 28.69
C ARG A 163 -3.55 -8.59 27.80
N ALA A 164 -4.72 -9.23 27.82
CA ALA A 164 -5.92 -8.78 27.11
C ALA A 164 -6.34 -7.35 27.49
N GLN A 165 -6.06 -6.92 28.72
CA GLN A 165 -6.29 -5.55 29.18
C GLN A 165 -5.46 -4.53 28.38
N ASP A 166 -4.22 -4.84 27.98
CA ASP A 166 -3.39 -3.96 27.15
C ASP A 166 -3.98 -3.79 25.73
N ALA A 167 -4.57 -4.85 25.19
CA ALA A 167 -5.26 -4.78 23.89
C ALA A 167 -6.53 -3.91 23.98
N ALA A 168 -7.33 -4.08 25.04
CA ALA A 168 -8.52 -3.24 25.27
C ALA A 168 -8.13 -1.78 25.55
N PHE A 169 -7.08 -1.55 26.34
CA PHE A 169 -6.51 -0.22 26.55
C PHE A 169 -6.10 0.43 25.21
N THR A 170 -5.36 -0.29 24.38
CA THR A 170 -4.90 0.20 23.09
C THR A 170 -6.07 0.60 22.19
N HIS A 171 -7.12 -0.22 22.12
CA HIS A 171 -8.33 0.11 21.37
C HIS A 171 -8.95 1.43 21.85
N ASN A 172 -9.12 1.60 23.15
CA ASN A 172 -9.68 2.82 23.73
C ASN A 172 -8.77 4.04 23.50
N LEU A 173 -7.47 3.86 23.59
CA LEU A 173 -6.48 4.90 23.32
C LEU A 173 -6.62 5.43 21.87
N PHE A 174 -6.78 4.53 20.89
CA PHE A 174 -7.04 4.93 19.51
C PHE A 174 -8.40 5.64 19.33
N LEU A 175 -9.45 5.20 20.01
CA LEU A 175 -10.75 5.87 19.95
C LEU A 175 -10.72 7.30 20.51
N GLU A 176 -9.93 7.54 21.55
CA GLU A 176 -9.86 8.81 22.25
C GLU A 176 -8.85 9.78 21.63
N GLN A 177 -7.71 9.26 21.14
CA GLN A 177 -6.55 10.09 20.84
C GLN A 177 -6.07 10.01 19.38
N ALA A 178 -6.51 9.04 18.55
CA ALA A 178 -6.18 9.02 17.14
C ALA A 178 -6.81 10.18 16.36
N ILE A 179 -6.37 10.39 15.12
CA ILE A 179 -7.01 11.37 14.23
C ILE A 179 -8.52 11.11 14.14
N ARG A 180 -9.31 12.16 14.21
CA ARG A 180 -10.78 12.07 14.36
C ARG A 180 -11.47 11.22 13.29
N SER A 181 -11.00 11.25 12.04
CA SER A 181 -11.57 10.46 10.96
C SER A 181 -11.37 8.96 11.17
N TYR A 182 -10.19 8.55 11.67
CA TYR A 182 -9.90 7.17 12.01
C TYR A 182 -10.72 6.71 13.22
N ALA A 183 -10.68 7.47 14.32
CA ALA A 183 -11.43 7.16 15.54
C ALA A 183 -12.93 6.99 15.27
N ARG A 184 -13.52 7.89 14.45
CA ARG A 184 -14.92 7.78 14.02
C ARG A 184 -15.17 6.49 13.25
N SER A 185 -14.33 6.19 12.26
CA SER A 185 -14.46 4.99 11.42
C SER A 185 -14.35 3.70 12.23
N VAL A 186 -13.46 3.67 13.23
CA VAL A 186 -13.35 2.53 14.15
C VAL A 186 -14.60 2.40 15.02
N LYS A 187 -15.08 3.48 15.62
CA LYS A 187 -16.26 3.50 16.47
C LYS A 187 -17.56 3.10 15.74
N GLU A 188 -17.68 3.44 14.46
CA GLU A 188 -18.83 3.06 13.63
C GLU A 188 -18.82 1.57 13.27
N ARG A 189 -17.67 0.89 13.35
CA ARG A 189 -17.50 -0.50 12.94
C ARG A 189 -17.32 -1.48 14.09
N ILE A 190 -16.66 -1.07 15.18
CA ILE A 190 -16.41 -1.90 16.36
C ILE A 190 -17.27 -1.36 17.49
N THR A 191 -18.30 -2.11 17.85
CA THR A 191 -19.33 -1.68 18.82
C THR A 191 -19.08 -2.20 20.22
N GLY A 192 -18.21 -3.19 20.39
CA GLY A 192 -17.85 -3.75 21.69
C GLY A 192 -16.45 -4.29 21.73
N VAL A 193 -15.78 -4.07 22.87
CA VAL A 193 -14.51 -4.70 23.25
C VAL A 193 -14.66 -5.17 24.68
N GLU A 194 -14.48 -6.46 24.89
CA GLU A 194 -14.69 -7.12 26.20
C GLU A 194 -13.47 -7.98 26.54
N VAL A 195 -12.88 -7.71 27.70
CA VAL A 195 -11.86 -8.56 28.30
C VAL A 195 -12.57 -9.65 29.08
N ILE A 196 -12.49 -10.89 28.59
CA ILE A 196 -13.13 -12.06 29.23
C ILE A 196 -12.26 -12.55 30.42
N ASP A 197 -10.96 -12.63 30.17
CA ASP A 197 -9.94 -12.94 31.20
C ASP A 197 -8.58 -12.36 30.77
N ASP A 198 -7.52 -12.64 31.53
CA ASP A 198 -6.16 -12.09 31.29
C ASP A 198 -5.62 -12.37 29.88
N HIS A 199 -6.12 -13.42 29.20
CA HIS A 199 -5.61 -13.88 27.90
C HIS A 199 -6.72 -14.04 26.86
N THR A 200 -7.91 -13.52 27.11
CA THR A 200 -9.04 -13.65 26.18
C THR A 200 -9.75 -12.32 26.02
N ILE A 201 -9.83 -11.87 24.76
CA ILE A 201 -10.48 -10.60 24.41
C ILE A 201 -11.45 -10.83 23.25
N LYS A 202 -12.65 -10.25 23.37
CA LYS A 202 -13.71 -10.28 22.34
C LYS A 202 -13.92 -8.91 21.73
N TYR A 203 -14.06 -8.89 20.40
CA TYR A 203 -14.48 -7.72 19.62
C TYR A 203 -15.84 -8.00 18.97
N THR A 204 -16.76 -7.05 19.07
CA THR A 204 -18.10 -7.12 18.44
C THR A 204 -18.19 -6.06 17.36
N PHE A 205 -18.72 -6.41 16.20
CA PHE A 205 -18.81 -5.55 15.03
C PHE A 205 -20.24 -5.05 14.79
N ALA A 206 -20.38 -3.87 14.21
CA ALA A 206 -21.66 -3.27 13.92
C ALA A 206 -22.47 -4.09 12.91
N GLU A 207 -23.78 -4.11 13.05
CA GLU A 207 -24.68 -4.75 12.09
C GLU A 207 -24.76 -3.96 10.77
N GLY A 208 -25.06 -4.64 9.67
CA GLY A 208 -25.35 -4.02 8.38
C GLY A 208 -24.14 -3.40 7.67
N ILE A 209 -22.92 -3.68 8.14
CA ILE A 209 -21.67 -3.23 7.48
C ILE A 209 -20.93 -4.41 6.85
N SER A 210 -20.05 -4.10 5.88
CA SER A 210 -19.14 -5.10 5.33
C SER A 210 -18.23 -5.69 6.41
N ARG A 211 -18.07 -7.00 6.40
CA ARG A 211 -17.16 -7.74 7.29
C ARG A 211 -15.70 -7.68 6.86
N ARG A 212 -15.48 -7.19 5.64
CA ARG A 212 -14.13 -7.03 5.07
C ARG A 212 -13.20 -6.26 6.01
N SER A 213 -12.05 -6.83 6.23
CA SER A 213 -10.96 -6.24 7.04
C SER A 213 -11.25 -6.00 8.52
N LEU A 214 -12.38 -6.42 9.07
CA LEU A 214 -12.70 -6.15 10.49
C LEU A 214 -11.80 -6.98 11.43
N ILE A 215 -11.76 -8.30 11.24
CA ILE A 215 -10.92 -9.21 12.05
C ILE A 215 -9.45 -8.92 11.81
N SER A 216 -9.02 -8.72 10.54
CA SER A 216 -7.64 -8.34 10.22
C SER A 216 -7.26 -6.98 10.87
N GLN A 217 -8.18 -6.02 10.90
CA GLN A 217 -7.91 -4.70 11.51
C GLN A 217 -7.67 -4.80 13.02
N VAL A 218 -8.54 -5.51 13.74
CA VAL A 218 -8.34 -5.66 15.19
C VAL A 218 -7.16 -6.56 15.52
N GLY A 219 -6.94 -7.61 14.71
CA GLY A 219 -5.82 -8.54 14.88
C GLY A 219 -4.46 -7.96 14.50
N GLY A 220 -4.39 -7.02 13.55
CA GLY A 220 -3.17 -6.31 13.12
C GLY A 220 -2.92 -4.99 13.86
N THR A 221 -3.75 -4.62 14.84
CA THR A 221 -3.49 -3.43 15.66
C THR A 221 -2.38 -3.74 16.67
N PRO A 222 -1.27 -2.95 16.67
CA PRO A 222 -0.20 -3.16 17.65
C PRO A 222 -0.70 -2.94 19.07
N ILE A 223 -0.21 -3.73 20.02
CA ILE A 223 -0.66 -3.68 21.42
C ILE A 223 0.34 -2.88 22.26
N PHE A 224 -0.15 -1.87 22.95
CA PHE A 224 0.64 -0.97 23.80
C PHE A 224 0.45 -1.29 25.29
N SER A 225 1.51 -1.12 26.07
CA SER A 225 1.48 -1.32 27.53
C SER A 225 0.67 -0.24 28.21
N GLU A 226 -0.46 -0.60 28.83
CA GLU A 226 -1.25 0.31 29.67
C GLU A 226 -0.42 0.86 30.83
N ALA A 227 0.42 0.00 31.44
CA ALA A 227 1.28 0.39 32.56
C ALA A 227 2.28 1.48 32.16
N TRP A 228 2.92 1.33 31.00
CA TRP A 228 3.87 2.32 30.48
C TRP A 228 3.21 3.67 30.22
N TYR A 229 2.03 3.69 29.58
CA TYR A 229 1.28 4.94 29.36
C TYR A 229 0.86 5.62 30.67
N LYS A 230 0.45 4.84 31.65
CA LYS A 230 0.09 5.37 33.00
C LYS A 230 1.29 5.93 33.75
N GLU A 231 2.44 5.25 33.67
CA GLU A 231 3.66 5.66 34.36
C GLU A 231 4.26 6.91 33.73
N THR A 232 4.36 6.96 32.41
CA THR A 232 5.01 8.06 31.70
C THR A 232 4.10 9.27 31.50
N GLY A 233 2.78 9.07 31.51
CA GLY A 233 1.81 10.09 31.17
C GLY A 233 1.77 10.46 29.67
N GLU A 234 2.42 9.66 28.83
CA GLU A 234 2.48 9.87 27.39
C GLU A 234 1.10 9.81 26.71
N ARG A 235 0.98 10.48 25.59
CA ARG A 235 -0.26 10.54 24.81
C ARG A 235 -0.01 10.10 23.36
N LEU A 236 -1.00 9.43 22.76
CA LEU A 236 -0.92 9.00 21.37
C LEU A 236 -1.00 10.18 20.37
N ASP A 237 -1.71 11.25 20.73
CA ASP A 237 -1.97 12.40 19.85
C ASP A 237 -0.87 13.49 19.89
N GLU A 238 0.12 13.36 20.77
CA GLU A 238 1.18 14.36 21.01
C GLU A 238 2.56 13.79 20.66
N PRO A 239 3.54 14.65 20.30
CA PRO A 239 4.92 14.23 20.09
C PRO A 239 5.51 13.62 21.38
N SER A 240 6.31 12.59 21.24
CA SER A 240 7.05 11.98 22.35
C SER A 240 8.51 11.74 21.96
N ILE A 241 9.41 12.09 22.88
CA ILE A 241 10.84 11.78 22.77
C ILE A 241 11.20 10.46 23.45
N LEU A 242 10.26 9.85 24.17
CA LEU A 242 10.47 8.57 24.83
C LEU A 242 10.39 7.43 23.81
N ALA A 243 11.33 6.50 23.91
CA ALA A 243 11.25 5.25 23.17
C ALA A 243 10.01 4.45 23.61
N PRO A 244 9.18 3.96 22.68
CA PRO A 244 8.00 3.19 23.04
C PRO A 244 8.39 1.85 23.69
N MET A 245 7.55 1.37 24.61
CA MET A 245 7.69 0.03 25.18
C MET A 245 7.57 -1.02 24.07
N ALA A 246 8.56 -1.91 23.96
CA ALA A 246 8.59 -2.95 22.96
C ALA A 246 7.94 -4.24 23.45
N SER A 247 7.29 -4.98 22.54
CA SER A 247 6.86 -6.37 22.74
C SER A 247 7.44 -7.31 21.67
N GLY A 248 8.13 -6.75 20.68
CA GLY A 248 8.66 -7.42 19.51
C GLY A 248 10.14 -7.80 19.56
N PRO A 249 10.66 -8.33 18.44
CA PRO A 249 12.05 -8.84 18.34
C PRO A 249 13.12 -7.74 18.42
N TYR A 250 12.73 -6.48 18.24
CA TYR A 250 13.61 -5.31 18.36
C TYR A 250 13.08 -4.30 19.36
N GLN A 251 13.99 -3.54 19.94
CA GLN A 251 13.72 -2.36 20.77
C GLN A 251 14.60 -1.21 20.32
N VAL A 252 14.19 0.03 20.62
CA VAL A 252 15.01 1.21 20.34
C VAL A 252 16.29 1.14 21.18
N GLY A 253 17.43 1.25 20.52
CA GLY A 253 18.76 1.32 21.11
C GLY A 253 19.27 2.76 21.16
N ASP A 254 20.55 2.95 20.81
CA ASP A 254 21.15 4.28 20.76
C ASP A 254 20.56 5.14 19.63
N TYR A 255 20.45 6.44 19.86
CA TYR A 255 19.98 7.38 18.86
C TYR A 255 20.54 8.80 19.08
N GLU A 256 20.58 9.56 18.01
CA GLU A 256 20.84 11.02 18.03
C GLU A 256 19.81 11.66 17.11
N PHE A 257 18.94 12.51 17.65
CA PHE A 257 17.90 13.16 16.86
C PHE A 257 18.46 13.83 15.61
N ASN A 258 17.76 13.69 14.49
CA ASN A 258 18.12 14.18 13.16
C ASN A 258 19.38 13.53 12.55
N ARG A 259 19.97 12.53 13.18
CA ARG A 259 21.19 11.89 12.72
C ARG A 259 21.07 10.40 12.53
N TYR A 260 20.73 9.65 13.57
CA TYR A 260 20.55 8.22 13.47
C TYR A 260 19.65 7.64 14.57
N VAL A 261 19.14 6.44 14.31
CA VAL A 261 18.48 5.59 15.29
C VAL A 261 18.96 4.15 15.11
N GLU A 262 19.12 3.44 16.21
CA GLU A 262 19.41 2.01 16.23
C GLU A 262 18.22 1.23 16.80
N TYR A 263 17.94 0.11 16.18
CA TYR A 263 17.04 -0.92 16.69
C TYR A 263 17.89 -2.13 17.02
N VAL A 264 17.88 -2.53 18.29
CA VAL A 264 18.68 -3.64 18.79
C VAL A 264 17.79 -4.85 19.04
N ARG A 265 18.29 -6.04 18.69
CA ARG A 265 17.57 -7.28 18.93
C ARG A 265 17.33 -7.46 20.42
N ASN A 266 16.09 -7.81 20.77
CA ASN A 266 15.74 -8.19 22.14
C ASN A 266 16.15 -9.67 22.38
N PRO A 267 17.18 -9.97 23.18
CA PRO A 267 17.61 -11.34 23.42
C PRO A 267 16.58 -12.16 24.21
N ASN A 268 15.70 -11.47 24.93
CA ASN A 268 14.66 -12.09 25.78
C ASN A 268 13.29 -12.09 25.10
N TYR A 269 13.25 -11.88 23.80
CA TYR A 269 11.98 -11.88 23.05
C TYR A 269 11.34 -13.26 23.14
N TRP A 270 10.10 -13.31 23.55
CA TRP A 270 9.31 -14.52 23.78
C TRP A 270 9.03 -15.34 22.51
N GLY A 271 9.00 -14.69 21.36
CA GLY A 271 8.56 -15.28 20.08
C GLY A 271 9.68 -15.79 19.17
N TRP A 272 10.92 -16.02 19.66
CA TRP A 272 12.02 -16.48 18.79
C TRP A 272 11.77 -17.83 18.12
N ASP A 273 11.11 -18.75 18.82
CA ASP A 273 10.81 -20.11 18.33
C ASP A 273 9.40 -20.21 17.70
N HIS A 274 8.69 -19.08 17.60
CA HIS A 274 7.37 -19.08 16.98
C HIS A 274 7.49 -19.33 15.46
N PRO A 275 6.66 -20.22 14.85
CA PRO A 275 6.74 -20.55 13.44
C PRO A 275 6.77 -19.33 12.50
N ALA A 276 5.97 -18.31 12.78
CA ALA A 276 5.96 -17.07 12.02
C ALA A 276 7.26 -16.26 12.10
N ASN A 277 8.18 -16.58 13.04
CA ASN A 277 9.42 -15.84 13.28
C ASN A 277 10.70 -16.64 12.97
N VAL A 278 10.57 -17.94 12.77
CA VAL A 278 11.70 -18.78 12.35
C VAL A 278 12.28 -18.28 11.04
N GLY A 279 13.61 -18.06 10.98
CA GLY A 279 14.29 -17.55 9.80
C GLY A 279 14.15 -16.04 9.55
N ARG A 280 13.47 -15.32 10.44
CA ARG A 280 13.23 -13.87 10.36
C ARG A 280 14.03 -13.11 11.43
N PHE A 281 14.14 -11.77 11.27
CA PHE A 281 14.80 -10.87 12.24
C PHE A 281 16.25 -11.28 12.55
N ASN A 282 17.05 -11.46 11.49
CA ASN A 282 18.35 -12.11 11.61
C ASN A 282 19.49 -11.17 12.05
N PHE A 283 19.32 -9.84 11.98
CA PHE A 283 20.35 -8.89 12.40
C PHE A 283 20.33 -8.65 13.91
N ASP A 284 21.51 -8.49 14.53
CA ASP A 284 21.59 -8.06 15.93
C ASP A 284 21.20 -6.61 16.10
N LYS A 285 21.46 -5.80 15.04
CA LYS A 285 21.22 -4.38 15.04
C LYS A 285 20.79 -3.92 13.65
N VAL A 286 19.81 -3.06 13.61
CA VAL A 286 19.45 -2.25 12.43
C VAL A 286 19.72 -0.80 12.77
N ARG A 287 20.58 -0.13 11.98
CA ARG A 287 20.90 1.29 12.15
C ARG A 287 20.44 2.09 10.94
N ILE A 288 19.70 3.16 11.18
CA ILE A 288 19.16 4.06 10.15
C ILE A 288 19.84 5.42 10.29
N GLU A 289 20.61 5.80 9.28
CA GLU A 289 21.28 7.10 9.17
C GLU A 289 20.37 8.11 8.46
N TYR A 290 20.28 9.32 8.98
CA TYR A 290 19.47 10.40 8.42
C TYR A 290 20.27 11.39 7.62
N PHE A 291 19.85 11.67 6.40
CA PHE A 291 20.46 12.63 5.49
C PHE A 291 19.45 13.66 5.00
N THR A 292 19.86 14.92 4.92
CA THR A 292 19.05 16.00 4.35
C THR A 292 19.28 16.20 2.85
N ASP A 293 20.42 15.72 2.33
CA ASP A 293 20.81 15.85 0.92
C ASP A 293 21.05 14.49 0.26
N ALA A 294 20.45 14.30 -0.91
CA ALA A 294 20.50 13.04 -1.64
C ALA A 294 21.88 12.72 -2.25
N THR A 295 22.70 13.75 -2.51
CA THR A 295 24.05 13.58 -3.03
C THR A 295 24.98 13.18 -1.91
N ALA A 296 24.90 13.87 -0.76
CA ALA A 296 25.65 13.52 0.44
C ALA A 296 25.34 12.09 0.90
N GLU A 297 24.05 11.69 0.90
CA GLU A 297 23.61 10.33 1.19
C GLU A 297 24.27 9.30 0.27
N PHE A 298 24.32 9.56 -1.03
CA PHE A 298 24.92 8.64 -1.99
C PHE A 298 26.45 8.56 -1.88
N GLU A 299 27.12 9.69 -1.61
CA GLU A 299 28.57 9.68 -1.35
C GLU A 299 28.91 8.95 -0.04
N ALA A 300 28.10 9.09 1.01
CA ALA A 300 28.23 8.33 2.25
C ALA A 300 28.08 6.81 2.02
N PHE A 301 27.13 6.40 1.18
CA PHE A 301 27.01 4.99 0.76
C PHE A 301 28.29 4.48 0.08
N LYS A 302 28.83 5.24 -0.91
CA LYS A 302 30.07 4.86 -1.60
C LYS A 302 31.27 4.79 -0.66
N ALA A 303 31.26 5.59 0.40
CA ALA A 303 32.28 5.59 1.43
C ALA A 303 32.12 4.49 2.50
N GLY A 304 31.02 3.72 2.45
CA GLY A 304 30.73 2.65 3.40
C GLY A 304 30.25 3.13 4.77
N GLU A 305 29.70 4.36 4.87
CA GLU A 305 29.11 4.87 6.12
C GLU A 305 27.81 4.12 6.46
N PHE A 306 27.11 3.63 5.45
CA PHE A 306 26.03 2.65 5.57
C PHE A 306 26.11 1.64 4.43
N THR A 307 25.53 0.46 4.62
CA THR A 307 25.88 -0.73 3.85
C THR A 307 24.77 -1.27 2.95
N TYR A 308 23.55 -0.75 3.07
CA TYR A 308 22.40 -1.09 2.25
C TYR A 308 21.66 0.17 1.80
N ARG A 309 21.23 0.16 0.55
CA ARG A 309 20.48 1.24 -0.06
C ARG A 309 19.40 0.72 -1.00
N SER A 310 18.17 1.20 -0.85
CA SER A 310 17.12 1.11 -1.87
C SER A 310 17.19 2.34 -2.76
N GLU A 311 17.22 2.16 -4.09
CA GLU A 311 17.35 3.25 -5.05
C GLU A 311 16.02 3.56 -5.74
N GLY A 312 15.56 4.80 -5.60
CA GLY A 312 14.34 5.29 -6.24
C GLY A 312 14.58 6.25 -7.42
N SER A 313 15.83 6.60 -7.73
CA SER A 313 16.17 7.52 -8.81
C SER A 313 16.61 6.78 -10.06
N THR A 314 15.84 6.87 -11.14
CA THR A 314 16.19 6.32 -12.45
C THR A 314 17.50 6.88 -12.97
N LYS A 315 17.72 8.20 -12.81
CA LYS A 315 18.98 8.87 -13.19
C LYS A 315 20.17 8.25 -12.45
N ARG A 316 20.06 8.13 -11.13
CA ARG A 316 21.17 7.59 -10.33
C ARG A 316 21.40 6.12 -10.61
N TRP A 317 20.32 5.34 -10.74
CA TRP A 317 20.42 3.94 -11.12
C TRP A 317 21.14 3.73 -12.47
N ALA A 318 20.82 4.57 -13.46
CA ALA A 318 21.43 4.50 -14.79
C ALA A 318 22.89 4.98 -14.81
N THR A 319 23.24 6.03 -14.04
CA THR A 319 24.52 6.75 -14.26
C THR A 319 25.41 6.85 -13.01
N GLY A 320 24.88 6.59 -11.81
CA GLY A 320 25.60 6.82 -10.56
C GLY A 320 26.40 5.60 -10.06
N TYR A 321 26.03 4.40 -10.48
CA TYR A 321 26.61 3.14 -9.97
C TYR A 321 27.81 2.67 -10.81
N ASP A 322 28.73 3.60 -11.13
CA ASP A 322 30.01 3.32 -11.76
C ASP A 322 31.14 3.84 -10.85
N PHE A 323 31.37 3.13 -9.74
CA PHE A 323 32.41 3.45 -8.77
C PHE A 323 33.17 2.18 -8.36
N PRO A 324 34.37 2.31 -7.74
CA PRO A 324 35.26 1.18 -7.48
C PRO A 324 34.60 -0.02 -6.79
N GLY A 325 33.72 0.22 -5.83
CA GLY A 325 33.03 -0.85 -5.10
C GLY A 325 32.13 -1.73 -6.00
N ILE A 326 31.47 -1.14 -7.00
CA ILE A 326 30.69 -1.88 -8.01
C ILE A 326 31.64 -2.62 -8.98
N GLN A 327 32.68 -1.92 -9.46
CA GLN A 327 33.62 -2.47 -10.45
C GLN A 327 34.40 -3.68 -9.94
N ASN A 328 34.77 -3.67 -8.66
CA ASN A 328 35.52 -4.77 -8.02
C ASN A 328 34.65 -5.81 -7.32
N GLY A 329 33.31 -5.62 -7.32
CA GLY A 329 32.34 -6.56 -6.78
C GLY A 329 32.16 -6.52 -5.25
N THR A 330 32.78 -5.57 -4.54
CA THR A 330 32.57 -5.39 -3.08
C THR A 330 31.21 -4.78 -2.75
N VAL A 331 30.60 -4.10 -3.72
CA VAL A 331 29.22 -3.62 -3.66
C VAL A 331 28.39 -4.27 -4.75
N LYS A 332 27.25 -4.81 -4.38
CA LYS A 332 26.26 -5.37 -5.31
C LYS A 332 25.31 -4.28 -5.77
N LYS A 333 24.86 -4.38 -7.02
CA LYS A 333 23.79 -3.60 -7.62
C LYS A 333 22.81 -4.57 -8.28
N GLU A 334 21.61 -4.68 -7.75
CA GLU A 334 20.64 -5.68 -8.19
C GLU A 334 19.26 -5.07 -8.41
N ALA A 335 18.59 -5.54 -9.46
CA ALA A 335 17.18 -5.31 -9.71
C ALA A 335 16.44 -6.58 -9.29
N LEU A 336 15.76 -6.53 -8.17
CA LEU A 336 15.06 -7.67 -7.59
C LEU A 336 13.59 -7.67 -8.04
N PRO A 337 13.03 -8.85 -8.37
CA PRO A 337 11.64 -8.94 -8.78
C PRO A 337 10.70 -8.45 -7.66
N SER A 338 9.61 -7.81 -8.05
CA SER A 338 8.55 -7.40 -7.14
C SER A 338 7.21 -7.78 -7.75
N GLY A 339 6.44 -8.61 -7.05
CA GLY A 339 5.05 -8.94 -7.38
C GLY A 339 4.03 -8.01 -6.72
N SER A 340 4.51 -7.07 -5.90
CA SER A 340 3.63 -6.03 -5.34
C SER A 340 3.10 -5.13 -6.45
N ALA A 341 1.81 -4.81 -6.40
CA ALA A 341 1.22 -3.85 -7.33
C ALA A 341 1.97 -2.50 -7.24
N PRO A 342 2.54 -2.01 -8.35
CA PRO A 342 3.29 -0.77 -8.33
C PRO A 342 2.39 0.40 -7.91
N THR A 343 2.95 1.39 -7.19
CA THR A 343 2.20 2.58 -6.76
C THR A 343 1.71 3.40 -7.96
N ASN A 344 0.46 3.87 -7.91
CA ASN A 344 -0.17 4.65 -8.99
C ASN A 344 0.24 6.13 -8.94
N PHE A 345 1.40 6.49 -9.49
CA PHE A 345 1.80 7.88 -9.65
C PHE A 345 1.26 8.51 -10.94
N GLY A 346 0.98 9.81 -10.91
CA GLY A 346 0.58 10.58 -12.08
C GLY A 346 0.20 12.02 -11.78
N MET A 347 -0.15 12.76 -12.84
CA MET A 347 -0.81 14.06 -12.72
C MET A 347 -2.28 13.85 -12.41
N LEU A 348 -2.71 14.20 -11.22
CA LEU A 348 -4.07 14.06 -10.71
C LEU A 348 -4.86 15.35 -10.93
N TYR A 349 -6.14 15.20 -11.21
CA TYR A 349 -7.09 16.28 -11.48
C TYR A 349 -8.14 16.34 -10.39
N ASN A 350 -8.29 17.49 -9.73
CA ASN A 350 -9.29 17.69 -8.70
C ASN A 350 -10.68 17.85 -9.32
N THR A 351 -11.50 16.81 -9.23
CA THR A 351 -12.81 16.76 -9.89
C THR A 351 -13.87 17.66 -9.24
N LEU A 352 -13.60 18.25 -8.07
CA LEU A 352 -14.50 19.21 -7.43
C LEU A 352 -14.38 20.62 -8.04
N ARG A 353 -13.38 20.88 -8.88
CA ARG A 353 -13.07 22.24 -9.37
C ARG A 353 -13.28 22.31 -10.89
N ALA A 354 -14.14 23.23 -11.32
CA ALA A 354 -14.30 23.53 -12.75
C ALA A 354 -13.00 24.12 -13.34
N PRO A 355 -12.61 23.72 -14.57
CA PRO A 355 -13.34 22.85 -15.48
C PRO A 355 -13.01 21.36 -15.35
N LEU A 356 -12.34 20.93 -14.28
CA LEU A 356 -11.87 19.56 -14.07
C LEU A 356 -12.98 18.60 -13.61
N ASP A 357 -14.17 19.10 -13.29
CA ASP A 357 -15.40 18.33 -13.11
C ASP A 357 -15.85 17.66 -14.41
N ASN A 358 -15.47 18.22 -15.57
CA ASN A 358 -15.79 17.66 -16.87
C ASN A 358 -14.77 16.57 -17.29
N ARG A 359 -15.25 15.36 -17.56
CA ARG A 359 -14.43 14.21 -17.96
C ARG A 359 -13.66 14.42 -19.27
N ASP A 360 -14.27 15.09 -20.26
CA ASP A 360 -13.62 15.35 -21.55
C ASP A 360 -12.46 16.33 -21.39
N VAL A 361 -12.56 17.29 -20.46
CA VAL A 361 -11.45 18.18 -20.10
C VAL A 361 -10.31 17.37 -19.46
N ARG A 362 -10.61 16.49 -18.50
CA ARG A 362 -9.58 15.64 -17.88
C ARG A 362 -8.90 14.72 -18.91
N HIS A 363 -9.68 14.15 -19.83
CA HIS A 363 -9.13 13.37 -20.94
C HIS A 363 -8.23 14.22 -21.82
N ALA A 364 -8.65 15.43 -22.21
CA ALA A 364 -7.84 16.35 -23.01
C ALA A 364 -6.52 16.68 -22.30
N LEU A 365 -6.57 16.99 -21.00
CA LEU A 365 -5.37 17.26 -20.18
C LEU A 365 -4.46 16.04 -20.10
N SER A 366 -4.99 14.82 -20.01
CA SER A 366 -4.17 13.60 -19.96
C SER A 366 -3.34 13.41 -21.24
N LEU A 367 -3.86 13.82 -22.41
CA LEU A 367 -3.14 13.77 -23.68
C LEU A 367 -1.92 14.70 -23.76
N ALA A 368 -1.80 15.66 -22.83
CA ALA A 368 -0.62 16.51 -22.72
C ALA A 368 0.58 15.81 -22.05
N PHE A 369 0.34 14.71 -21.36
CA PHE A 369 1.38 13.95 -20.71
C PHE A 369 2.07 13.02 -21.71
N ASN A 370 3.26 13.38 -22.16
CA ASN A 370 4.04 12.58 -23.10
C ASN A 370 4.94 11.60 -22.35
N PHE A 371 4.42 10.40 -22.09
CA PHE A 371 5.14 9.37 -21.35
C PHE A 371 6.41 8.92 -22.11
N GLU A 372 6.35 8.69 -23.40
CA GLU A 372 7.47 8.19 -24.19
C GLU A 372 8.67 9.15 -24.14
N TRP A 373 8.41 10.47 -24.28
CA TRP A 373 9.47 11.46 -24.13
C TRP A 373 10.03 11.51 -22.71
N VAL A 374 9.17 11.45 -21.69
CA VAL A 374 9.59 11.40 -20.28
C VAL A 374 10.44 10.17 -20.02
N ARG A 375 10.02 8.99 -20.51
CA ARG A 375 10.74 7.73 -20.37
C ARG A 375 12.14 7.80 -20.97
N GLU A 376 12.26 8.28 -22.22
CA GLU A 376 13.56 8.36 -22.91
C GLU A 376 14.43 9.49 -22.38
N SER A 377 13.86 10.69 -22.19
CA SER A 377 14.65 11.90 -21.88
C SER A 377 14.96 12.09 -20.38
N LEU A 378 14.08 11.63 -19.49
CA LEU A 378 14.19 11.88 -18.04
C LEU A 378 14.39 10.62 -17.22
N GLN A 379 13.93 9.44 -17.72
CA GLN A 379 13.89 8.20 -16.94
C GLN A 379 14.78 7.10 -17.52
N TYR A 380 15.66 7.42 -18.48
CA TYR A 380 16.69 6.51 -19.02
C TYR A 380 16.13 5.18 -19.54
N GLU A 381 14.90 5.19 -20.06
CA GLU A 381 14.17 4.00 -20.53
C GLU A 381 13.88 2.93 -19.47
N LEU A 382 14.07 3.27 -18.20
CA LEU A 382 13.96 2.32 -17.07
C LEU A 382 12.54 2.17 -16.52
N THR A 383 11.56 2.88 -17.07
CA THR A 383 10.18 2.81 -16.62
C THR A 383 9.26 2.21 -17.66
N THR A 384 8.20 1.56 -17.21
CA THR A 384 7.11 1.04 -18.03
C THR A 384 5.90 1.97 -17.91
N GLN A 385 5.20 2.21 -19.01
CA GLN A 385 3.96 2.99 -18.98
C GLN A 385 2.89 2.24 -18.20
N ARG A 386 2.30 2.91 -17.23
CA ARG A 386 1.20 2.34 -16.48
C ARG A 386 -0.11 2.49 -17.24
N SER A 387 -0.89 1.41 -17.30
CA SER A 387 -2.17 1.36 -18.02
C SER A 387 -3.38 1.34 -17.10
N SER A 388 -3.21 0.89 -15.85
CA SER A 388 -4.30 0.46 -15.00
C SER A 388 -4.02 0.78 -13.52
N PHE A 389 -5.08 0.93 -12.71
CA PHE A 389 -4.96 0.91 -11.24
C PHE A 389 -4.60 -0.49 -10.73
N ALA A 390 -4.95 -1.51 -11.51
CA ALA A 390 -4.68 -2.93 -11.27
C ALA A 390 -3.45 -3.46 -12.03
N GLU A 391 -2.49 -2.62 -12.35
CA GLU A 391 -1.33 -2.98 -13.17
C GLU A 391 -0.66 -4.27 -12.71
N GLY A 392 -0.67 -5.30 -13.60
CA GLY A 392 -0.08 -6.60 -13.31
C GLY A 392 -0.87 -7.50 -12.36
N GLN A 393 -2.06 -7.08 -11.93
CA GLN A 393 -2.93 -7.88 -11.09
C GLN A 393 -3.93 -8.70 -11.92
N GLU A 394 -4.46 -9.79 -11.34
CA GLU A 394 -5.46 -10.65 -12.00
C GLU A 394 -6.76 -9.93 -12.35
N TRP A 395 -7.07 -8.85 -11.64
CA TRP A 395 -8.26 -8.02 -11.81
C TRP A 395 -8.03 -6.76 -12.69
N GLU A 396 -7.01 -6.77 -13.52
CA GLU A 396 -6.81 -5.72 -14.53
C GLU A 396 -7.86 -5.81 -15.65
N ALA A 397 -8.70 -4.78 -15.80
CA ALA A 397 -9.73 -4.74 -16.84
C ALA A 397 -9.13 -4.69 -18.24
N LYS A 398 -9.59 -5.56 -19.13
CA LYS A 398 -9.13 -5.65 -20.54
C LYS A 398 -10.30 -5.66 -21.50
N GLY A 399 -10.08 -5.14 -22.69
CA GLY A 399 -11.10 -5.16 -23.74
C GLY A 399 -12.46 -4.56 -23.35
N VAL A 400 -13.49 -4.95 -24.03
CA VAL A 400 -14.90 -4.67 -23.69
C VAL A 400 -15.30 -5.60 -22.54
N PRO A 401 -16.14 -5.16 -21.56
CA PRO A 401 -16.55 -6.02 -20.48
C PRO A 401 -17.36 -7.21 -20.99
N GLU A 402 -17.05 -8.40 -20.48
CA GLU A 402 -17.69 -9.67 -20.88
C GLU A 402 -18.06 -10.51 -19.66
N GLY A 403 -18.93 -11.52 -19.87
CA GLY A 403 -19.27 -12.49 -18.83
C GLY A 403 -19.75 -11.88 -17.52
N ALA A 404 -19.18 -12.32 -16.41
CA ALA A 404 -19.60 -11.89 -15.08
C ALA A 404 -19.35 -10.38 -14.81
N GLU A 405 -18.28 -9.79 -15.37
CA GLU A 405 -18.03 -8.35 -15.27
C GLU A 405 -19.17 -7.55 -15.91
N LEU A 406 -19.57 -7.91 -17.14
CA LEU A 406 -20.66 -7.23 -17.83
C LEU A 406 -22.00 -7.39 -17.10
N GLU A 407 -22.29 -8.57 -16.56
CA GLU A 407 -23.52 -8.82 -15.80
C GLU A 407 -23.53 -8.00 -14.50
N LEU A 408 -22.42 -7.91 -13.80
CA LEU A 408 -22.28 -7.04 -12.62
C LEU A 408 -22.56 -5.58 -13.01
N LEU A 409 -21.87 -5.05 -14.02
CA LEU A 409 -22.05 -3.66 -14.45
C LEU A 409 -23.51 -3.35 -14.85
N LYS A 410 -24.19 -4.27 -15.57
CA LYS A 410 -25.61 -4.14 -15.90
C LYS A 410 -26.51 -4.15 -14.67
N SER A 411 -26.20 -4.96 -13.68
CA SER A 411 -27.00 -5.09 -12.44
C SER A 411 -27.03 -3.81 -11.61
N LEU A 412 -25.99 -2.95 -11.78
CA LEU A 412 -25.89 -1.66 -11.10
C LEU A 412 -26.71 -0.54 -11.78
N GLY A 413 -27.34 -0.82 -12.91
CA GLY A 413 -28.32 0.04 -13.57
C GLY A 413 -27.80 1.43 -13.91
N ASP A 414 -28.60 2.45 -13.60
CA ASP A 414 -28.33 3.86 -13.94
C ASP A 414 -27.08 4.44 -13.26
N ALA A 415 -26.50 3.76 -12.27
CA ALA A 415 -25.24 4.19 -11.67
C ALA A 415 -24.07 4.07 -12.65
N VAL A 416 -24.14 3.13 -13.61
CA VAL A 416 -23.09 2.83 -14.57
C VAL A 416 -23.39 3.49 -15.92
N PRO A 417 -22.50 4.36 -16.45
CA PRO A 417 -22.63 4.93 -17.79
C PRO A 417 -22.72 3.85 -18.88
N ALA A 418 -23.59 4.04 -19.87
CA ALA A 418 -23.81 3.07 -20.94
C ALA A 418 -22.52 2.75 -21.75
N GLU A 419 -21.64 3.73 -21.88
CA GLU A 419 -20.34 3.59 -22.56
C GLU A 419 -19.45 2.55 -21.85
N MET A 420 -19.51 2.45 -20.52
CA MET A 420 -18.75 1.45 -19.78
C MET A 420 -19.17 0.01 -20.10
N LEU A 421 -20.39 -0.21 -20.58
CA LEU A 421 -20.90 -1.52 -20.99
C LEU A 421 -20.43 -1.97 -22.38
N THR A 422 -19.98 -1.05 -23.21
CA THR A 422 -19.73 -1.28 -24.64
C THR A 422 -18.34 -0.86 -25.12
N GLU A 423 -17.66 0.01 -24.37
CA GLU A 423 -16.33 0.49 -24.75
C GLU A 423 -15.22 -0.38 -24.14
N THR A 424 -14.10 -0.42 -24.86
CA THR A 424 -12.87 -1.03 -24.35
C THR A 424 -12.38 -0.28 -23.12
N ALA A 425 -11.86 -1.02 -22.13
CA ALA A 425 -11.19 -0.41 -20.98
C ALA A 425 -10.16 0.62 -21.45
N VAL A 426 -10.17 1.78 -20.81
CA VAL A 426 -9.27 2.87 -21.17
C VAL A 426 -7.82 2.44 -21.07
N VAL A 427 -7.06 2.66 -22.14
CA VAL A 427 -5.61 2.46 -22.16
C VAL A 427 -4.89 3.80 -22.36
N PRO A 428 -3.63 3.93 -21.96
CA PRO A 428 -2.85 5.13 -22.20
C PRO A 428 -2.74 5.43 -23.70
N HIS A 429 -2.67 6.70 -24.02
CA HIS A 429 -2.34 7.13 -25.37
C HIS A 429 -0.84 6.96 -25.64
N THR A 430 -0.47 6.80 -26.89
CA THR A 430 0.93 6.85 -27.35
C THR A 430 1.31 8.25 -27.74
N SER A 431 2.58 8.63 -27.56
CA SER A 431 3.11 9.95 -27.87
C SER A 431 4.43 9.87 -28.66
N ASN A 432 4.87 10.99 -29.19
CA ASN A 432 6.15 11.06 -29.91
C ASN A 432 7.32 11.19 -28.90
N PRO A 433 8.25 10.25 -28.86
CA PRO A 433 9.40 10.30 -27.94
C PRO A 433 10.40 11.41 -28.27
N SER A 434 10.47 11.85 -29.53
CA SER A 434 11.46 12.85 -29.98
C SER A 434 11.06 14.29 -29.66
N ASN A 435 9.82 14.54 -29.22
CA ASN A 435 9.32 15.88 -28.96
C ASN A 435 8.35 15.89 -27.78
N PRO A 436 8.59 16.67 -26.73
CA PRO A 436 7.68 16.70 -25.56
C PRO A 436 6.25 17.13 -25.93
N ILE A 437 6.08 17.90 -27.02
CA ILE A 437 4.78 18.34 -27.50
C ILE A 437 4.34 17.49 -28.71
N ASP A 438 3.46 16.53 -28.48
CA ASP A 438 2.88 15.70 -29.56
C ASP A 438 1.75 16.46 -30.28
N ARG A 439 1.93 16.69 -31.61
CA ARG A 439 0.95 17.40 -32.43
C ARG A 439 -0.32 16.59 -32.66
N ARG A 440 -0.23 15.26 -32.69
CA ARG A 440 -1.41 14.38 -32.87
C ARG A 440 -2.28 14.45 -31.64
N ASN A 441 -1.68 14.30 -30.46
CA ASN A 441 -2.34 14.36 -29.16
C ASN A 441 -2.93 15.77 -28.91
N LYS A 442 -2.19 16.84 -29.27
CA LYS A 442 -2.75 18.20 -29.26
C LYS A 442 -4.04 18.33 -30.07
N ARG A 443 -4.06 17.82 -31.31
CA ARG A 443 -5.28 17.87 -32.14
C ARG A 443 -6.44 17.07 -31.54
N ALA A 444 -6.16 15.91 -30.93
CA ALA A 444 -7.17 15.13 -30.24
C ALA A 444 -7.71 15.86 -29.01
N ALA A 445 -6.83 16.46 -28.21
CA ALA A 445 -7.20 17.25 -27.04
C ALA A 445 -8.06 18.46 -27.40
N LEU A 446 -7.73 19.20 -28.46
CA LEU A 446 -8.52 20.34 -28.90
C LEU A 446 -9.97 19.97 -29.26
N LYS A 447 -10.20 18.80 -29.86
CA LYS A 447 -11.56 18.31 -30.10
C LYS A 447 -12.34 17.99 -28.81
N LEU A 448 -11.65 17.47 -27.79
CA LEU A 448 -12.27 17.20 -26.51
C LEU A 448 -12.57 18.50 -25.75
N PHE A 449 -11.68 19.48 -25.83
CA PHE A 449 -11.91 20.80 -25.27
C PHE A 449 -13.10 21.49 -25.97
N GLU A 450 -13.17 21.44 -27.29
CA GLU A 450 -14.30 21.99 -28.05
C GLU A 450 -15.63 21.35 -27.67
N LYS A 451 -15.66 20.02 -27.53
CA LYS A 451 -16.83 19.27 -27.01
C LYS A 451 -17.26 19.73 -25.62
N ALA A 452 -16.28 20.11 -24.77
CA ALA A 452 -16.48 20.63 -23.43
C ALA A 452 -16.75 22.15 -23.38
N GLY A 453 -16.89 22.84 -24.51
CA GLY A 453 -17.18 24.26 -24.60
C GLY A 453 -15.96 25.20 -24.53
N TRP A 454 -14.74 24.66 -24.75
CA TRP A 454 -13.49 25.42 -24.73
C TRP A 454 -12.89 25.51 -26.14
N THR A 455 -12.48 26.71 -26.56
CA THR A 455 -11.89 26.94 -27.87
C THR A 455 -10.63 27.79 -27.80
N VAL A 456 -9.79 27.73 -28.85
CA VAL A 456 -8.59 28.58 -28.92
C VAL A 456 -8.95 29.86 -29.65
N ASN A 457 -8.76 31.02 -28.98
CA ASN A 457 -9.01 32.33 -29.56
C ASN A 457 -7.85 32.80 -30.49
N ASP A 458 -8.00 33.95 -31.14
CA ASP A 458 -6.98 34.54 -32.04
C ASP A 458 -5.66 34.84 -31.35
N ALA A 459 -5.67 35.05 -30.04
CA ALA A 459 -4.45 35.24 -29.23
C ALA A 459 -3.78 33.92 -28.84
N GLY A 460 -4.32 32.77 -29.31
CA GLY A 460 -3.79 31.43 -28.97
C GLY A 460 -4.12 30.95 -27.55
N GLN A 461 -5.10 31.56 -26.90
CA GLN A 461 -5.53 31.22 -25.55
C GLN A 461 -6.73 30.25 -25.60
N MET A 462 -6.73 29.25 -24.73
CA MET A 462 -7.87 28.37 -24.49
C MET A 462 -8.93 29.13 -23.68
N VAL A 463 -10.10 29.40 -24.26
CA VAL A 463 -11.16 30.22 -23.64
C VAL A 463 -12.49 29.49 -23.63
N ASP A 464 -13.35 29.79 -22.65
CA ASP A 464 -14.74 29.36 -22.61
C ASP A 464 -15.63 30.21 -23.50
N GLY A 465 -16.96 29.94 -23.49
CA GLY A 465 -17.96 30.68 -24.27
C GLY A 465 -18.05 32.17 -23.95
N ASP A 466 -17.60 32.59 -22.78
CA ASP A 466 -17.55 34.00 -22.33
C ASP A 466 -16.21 34.68 -22.65
N GLY A 467 -15.27 33.97 -23.26
CA GLY A 467 -13.93 34.45 -23.58
C GLY A 467 -12.94 34.44 -22.42
N LYS A 468 -13.27 33.80 -21.31
CA LYS A 468 -12.39 33.68 -20.16
C LYS A 468 -11.34 32.59 -20.39
N GLN A 469 -10.06 32.92 -20.24
CA GLN A 469 -8.97 31.95 -20.41
C GLN A 469 -9.00 30.88 -19.34
N MET A 470 -8.83 29.61 -19.74
CA MET A 470 -8.61 28.49 -18.84
C MET A 470 -7.33 28.73 -18.00
N SER A 471 -7.49 28.74 -16.70
CA SER A 471 -6.39 28.93 -15.75
C SER A 471 -6.46 27.83 -14.70
N LEU A 472 -5.36 27.08 -14.54
CA LEU A 472 -5.25 25.95 -13.62
C LEU A 472 -4.13 26.17 -12.61
N ASP A 473 -4.35 25.76 -11.37
CA ASP A 473 -3.37 25.80 -10.29
C ASP A 473 -2.78 24.40 -10.08
N CYS A 474 -1.47 24.27 -10.32
CA CYS A 474 -0.71 23.04 -10.13
C CYS A 474 0.10 23.12 -8.85
N LEU A 475 -0.26 22.35 -7.83
CA LEU A 475 0.48 22.29 -6.58
C LEU A 475 1.80 21.52 -6.77
N VAL A 476 2.92 22.17 -6.49
CA VAL A 476 4.27 21.61 -6.64
C VAL A 476 5.02 21.70 -5.31
N ILE A 477 5.55 20.58 -4.83
CA ILE A 477 6.33 20.54 -3.58
C ILE A 477 7.81 20.81 -3.93
N ALA A 478 8.38 21.86 -3.34
CA ALA A 478 9.73 22.34 -3.67
C ALA A 478 10.85 21.33 -3.37
N THR A 479 10.64 20.41 -2.44
CA THR A 479 11.61 19.39 -2.01
C THR A 479 11.59 18.10 -2.85
N TRP A 480 10.76 18.03 -3.89
CA TRP A 480 10.78 16.88 -4.80
C TRP A 480 12.08 16.77 -5.57
N ASP A 481 12.43 15.55 -6.00
CA ASP A 481 13.61 15.29 -6.80
C ASP A 481 13.57 15.99 -8.17
N GLU A 482 14.75 16.20 -8.73
CA GLU A 482 14.91 16.90 -10.01
C GLU A 482 14.13 16.26 -11.17
N THR A 483 14.09 14.93 -11.23
CA THR A 483 13.39 14.20 -12.31
C THR A 483 11.89 14.49 -12.25
N ARG A 484 11.31 14.45 -11.06
CA ARG A 484 9.90 14.75 -10.85
C ARG A 484 9.56 16.20 -11.16
N LEU A 485 10.39 17.14 -10.71
CA LEU A 485 10.20 18.57 -11.03
C LEU A 485 10.29 18.82 -12.53
N ALA A 486 11.24 18.21 -13.25
CA ALA A 486 11.39 18.34 -14.69
C ALA A 486 10.19 17.74 -15.46
N LEU A 487 9.64 16.62 -14.99
CA LEU A 487 8.43 16.02 -15.53
C LEU A 487 7.24 16.98 -15.44
N ILE A 488 6.99 17.55 -14.26
CA ILE A 488 5.90 18.50 -14.03
C ILE A 488 6.07 19.75 -14.89
N GLU A 489 7.29 20.30 -14.94
CA GLU A 489 7.61 21.47 -15.74
C GLU A 489 7.35 21.21 -17.23
N THR A 490 7.71 20.04 -17.76
CA THR A 490 7.45 19.66 -19.13
C THR A 490 5.96 19.58 -19.43
N TYR A 491 5.19 18.98 -18.52
CA TYR A 491 3.74 18.91 -18.62
C TYR A 491 3.10 20.32 -18.62
N VAL A 492 3.51 21.18 -17.68
CA VAL A 492 3.04 22.59 -17.61
C VAL A 492 3.36 23.36 -18.89
N LYS A 493 4.57 23.21 -19.43
CA LYS A 493 4.98 23.83 -20.71
C LYS A 493 4.12 23.33 -21.88
N THR A 494 3.76 22.06 -21.88
CA THR A 494 2.88 21.50 -22.91
C THR A 494 1.49 22.12 -22.84
N LEU A 495 0.91 22.25 -21.67
CA LEU A 495 -0.39 22.91 -21.46
C LEU A 495 -0.34 24.39 -21.87
N ALA A 496 0.73 25.11 -21.52
CA ALA A 496 0.93 26.50 -21.92
C ALA A 496 0.99 26.65 -23.46
N ASN A 497 1.64 25.70 -24.17
CA ASN A 497 1.64 25.66 -25.63
C ASN A 497 0.24 25.43 -26.24
N TRP A 498 -0.69 24.85 -25.44
CA TRP A 498 -2.08 24.64 -25.84
C TRP A 498 -2.98 25.84 -25.50
N GLY A 499 -2.40 26.94 -24.98
CA GLY A 499 -3.13 28.15 -24.61
C GLY A 499 -3.71 28.15 -23.20
N ILE A 500 -3.42 27.14 -22.40
CA ILE A 500 -3.89 27.01 -21.03
C ILE A 500 -2.89 27.69 -20.09
N LYS A 501 -3.36 28.62 -19.25
CA LYS A 501 -2.55 29.23 -18.21
C LYS A 501 -2.42 28.27 -17.04
N VAL A 502 -1.20 27.91 -16.66
CA VAL A 502 -0.94 27.09 -15.47
C VAL A 502 -0.09 27.85 -14.48
N LYS A 503 -0.57 28.00 -13.27
CA LYS A 503 0.17 28.48 -12.12
C LYS A 503 0.78 27.27 -11.41
N ALA A 504 2.11 27.14 -11.45
CA ALA A 504 2.85 26.06 -10.82
C ALA A 504 3.65 26.60 -9.63
N ASP A 505 2.97 26.84 -8.53
CA ASP A 505 3.58 27.36 -7.32
C ASP A 505 4.36 26.26 -6.59
N LYS A 506 5.67 26.50 -6.45
CA LYS A 506 6.52 25.66 -5.60
C LYS A 506 6.40 26.13 -4.16
N VAL A 507 5.85 25.28 -3.32
CA VAL A 507 5.64 25.54 -1.90
C VAL A 507 6.46 24.58 -1.04
N ASP A 508 6.69 24.94 0.21
CA ASP A 508 7.31 24.03 1.18
C ASP A 508 6.37 22.88 1.56
N SER A 509 6.91 21.87 2.24
CA SER A 509 6.16 20.65 2.56
C SER A 509 4.98 20.90 3.51
N ALA A 510 5.10 21.84 4.45
CA ALA A 510 4.02 22.13 5.40
C ALA A 510 2.84 22.83 4.71
N GLN A 511 3.13 23.84 3.89
CA GLN A 511 2.14 24.53 3.08
C GLN A 511 1.48 23.57 2.07
N ALA A 512 2.28 22.69 1.43
CA ALA A 512 1.75 21.69 0.51
C ALA A 512 0.80 20.73 1.21
N GLN A 513 1.16 20.26 2.41
CA GLN A 513 0.33 19.39 3.22
C GLN A 513 -1.02 20.03 3.58
N GLN A 514 -1.01 21.30 3.99
CA GLN A 514 -2.25 22.02 4.30
C GLN A 514 -3.13 22.16 3.06
N ARG A 515 -2.58 22.62 1.93
CA ARG A 515 -3.32 22.74 0.66
C ARG A 515 -3.86 21.39 0.18
N TRP A 516 -3.13 20.32 0.39
CA TRP A 516 -3.57 18.96 0.06
C TRP A 516 -4.76 18.51 0.92
N ILE A 517 -4.71 18.77 2.23
CA ILE A 517 -5.83 18.51 3.15
C ILE A 517 -7.08 19.31 2.72
N ASP A 518 -6.92 20.59 2.39
CA ASP A 518 -8.01 21.51 2.03
C ASP A 518 -8.48 21.35 0.58
N LYS A 519 -7.86 20.44 -0.21
CA LYS A 519 -8.10 20.29 -1.67
C LYS A 519 -7.92 21.59 -2.44
N ASP A 520 -7.02 22.48 -1.98
CA ASP A 520 -6.74 23.77 -2.61
C ASP A 520 -5.70 23.66 -3.72
N TYR A 521 -6.09 23.00 -4.81
CA TYR A 521 -5.35 22.85 -6.06
C TYR A 521 -6.30 22.36 -7.16
N ASP A 522 -5.98 22.65 -8.42
CA ASP A 522 -6.63 22.03 -9.57
C ASP A 522 -5.92 20.74 -9.97
N MET A 523 -4.59 20.75 -9.97
CA MET A 523 -3.76 19.61 -10.33
C MET A 523 -2.64 19.40 -9.30
N ILE A 524 -2.24 18.15 -9.13
CA ILE A 524 -1.09 17.75 -8.32
C ILE A 524 -0.43 16.51 -8.91
N TYR A 525 0.90 16.43 -8.93
CA TYR A 525 1.58 15.16 -9.16
C TYR A 525 1.58 14.38 -7.85
N ASN A 526 0.80 13.31 -7.77
CA ASN A 526 0.65 12.52 -6.56
C ASN A 526 0.33 11.07 -6.91
N ARG A 527 -0.10 10.29 -5.92
CA ARG A 527 -0.34 8.85 -6.05
C ARG A 527 -1.64 8.41 -5.42
N TYR A 528 -2.16 7.31 -5.95
CA TYR A 528 -3.04 6.41 -5.21
C TYR A 528 -2.24 5.22 -4.69
N ARG A 529 -2.56 4.75 -3.50
CA ARG A 529 -2.02 3.49 -3.00
C ARG A 529 -2.57 2.35 -3.84
N SER A 530 -1.72 1.37 -4.12
CA SER A 530 -2.17 0.12 -4.70
C SER A 530 -2.94 -0.69 -3.64
N PHE A 531 -3.88 -1.48 -4.12
CA PHE A 531 -4.66 -2.40 -3.30
C PHE A 531 -4.72 -3.75 -4.01
N ALA A 532 -4.75 -4.83 -3.26
CA ALA A 532 -4.72 -6.19 -3.79
C ALA A 532 -6.04 -6.93 -3.53
N ALA A 533 -6.89 -6.40 -2.66
CA ALA A 533 -8.18 -6.96 -2.29
C ALA A 533 -9.18 -5.83 -1.98
N ALA A 534 -10.46 -6.16 -1.99
CA ALA A 534 -11.49 -5.25 -1.56
C ALA A 534 -11.42 -5.04 -0.03
N GLY A 535 -11.46 -3.80 0.37
CA GLY A 535 -11.48 -3.41 1.77
C GLY A 535 -12.13 -2.04 1.94
N THR A 536 -12.50 -1.70 3.17
CA THR A 536 -13.16 -0.40 3.47
C THR A 536 -12.30 0.81 3.11
N GLY A 537 -10.99 0.62 2.92
CA GLY A 537 -10.06 1.63 2.39
C GLY A 537 -10.39 2.10 0.96
N LEU A 538 -11.13 1.32 0.17
CA LEU A 538 -11.57 1.74 -1.17
C LEU A 538 -12.47 2.97 -1.13
N HIS A 539 -13.39 3.05 -0.16
CA HIS A 539 -14.19 4.27 0.05
C HIS A 539 -13.35 5.47 0.46
N GLN A 540 -12.27 5.26 1.24
CA GLN A 540 -11.36 6.34 1.60
C GLN A 540 -10.60 6.87 0.39
N MET A 541 -10.25 6.00 -0.56
CA MET A 541 -9.49 6.35 -1.76
C MET A 541 -10.35 6.90 -2.90
N PHE A 542 -11.57 6.38 -3.09
CA PHE A 542 -12.34 6.64 -4.30
C PHE A 542 -13.80 7.02 -4.05
N GLY A 543 -14.31 6.88 -2.82
CA GLY A 543 -15.71 7.09 -2.51
C GLY A 543 -16.13 8.56 -2.55
N SER A 544 -17.32 8.85 -3.07
CA SER A 544 -17.88 10.20 -3.18
C SER A 544 -18.04 10.89 -1.82
N LYS A 545 -18.41 10.14 -0.77
CA LYS A 545 -18.59 10.67 0.59
C LYS A 545 -17.29 11.18 1.22
N THR A 546 -16.16 10.71 0.75
CA THR A 546 -14.83 11.06 1.27
C THR A 546 -14.09 12.07 0.40
N ALA A 547 -14.64 12.47 -0.74
CA ALA A 547 -14.02 13.33 -1.74
C ALA A 547 -13.41 14.62 -1.16
N GLU A 548 -14.15 15.29 -0.26
CA GLU A 548 -13.70 16.57 0.32
C GLU A 548 -12.75 16.41 1.50
N VAL A 549 -12.81 15.27 2.22
CA VAL A 549 -12.15 15.15 3.53
C VAL A 549 -11.01 14.14 3.56
N SER A 550 -10.98 13.19 2.62
CA SER A 550 -9.95 12.14 2.62
C SER A 550 -8.69 12.61 1.90
N THR A 551 -7.57 12.56 2.59
CA THR A 551 -6.26 12.75 1.97
C THR A 551 -5.87 11.58 1.07
N TYR A 552 -6.53 10.42 1.19
CA TYR A 552 -6.34 9.25 0.32
C TYR A 552 -7.08 9.38 -1.03
N ASN A 553 -7.97 10.36 -1.18
CA ASN A 553 -8.67 10.68 -2.43
C ASN A 553 -8.14 12.01 -3.02
N PRO A 554 -6.92 12.04 -3.59
CA PRO A 554 -6.31 13.29 -4.06
C PRO A 554 -7.01 13.89 -5.30
N ALA A 555 -7.72 13.10 -6.10
CA ALA A 555 -8.54 13.61 -7.21
C ALA A 555 -9.90 14.10 -6.72
N ALA A 556 -10.24 13.91 -5.46
CA ALA A 556 -11.54 14.24 -4.87
C ALA A 556 -12.71 13.68 -5.71
N LEU A 557 -12.56 12.44 -6.18
CA LEU A 557 -13.49 11.76 -7.09
C LEU A 557 -14.88 11.65 -6.49
N ARG A 558 -15.90 11.97 -7.31
CA ARG A 558 -17.30 11.67 -7.08
C ARG A 558 -17.85 10.94 -8.31
N SER A 559 -18.21 9.67 -8.13
CA SER A 559 -18.75 8.84 -9.19
C SER A 559 -19.72 7.81 -8.63
N SER A 560 -20.97 7.86 -9.08
CA SER A 560 -21.98 6.85 -8.70
C SER A 560 -21.60 5.44 -9.12
N ALA A 561 -20.95 5.30 -10.27
CA ALA A 561 -20.49 4.01 -10.76
C ALA A 561 -19.41 3.44 -9.82
N VAL A 562 -18.41 4.24 -9.46
CA VAL A 562 -17.33 3.83 -8.56
C VAL A 562 -17.89 3.47 -7.18
N ASP A 563 -18.79 4.29 -6.62
CA ASP A 563 -19.43 4.00 -5.33
C ASP A 563 -20.19 2.66 -5.36
N ALA A 564 -21.03 2.45 -6.37
CA ALA A 564 -21.83 1.23 -6.49
C ALA A 564 -20.97 -0.03 -6.70
N ILE A 565 -19.88 0.09 -7.47
CA ILE A 565 -18.95 -1.02 -7.69
C ILE A 565 -18.15 -1.33 -6.42
N ILE A 566 -17.72 -0.33 -5.65
CA ILE A 566 -17.07 -0.54 -4.35
C ILE A 566 -18.03 -1.27 -3.39
N ASP A 567 -19.28 -0.84 -3.32
CA ASP A 567 -20.28 -1.52 -2.46
C ASP A 567 -20.49 -2.97 -2.89
N ALA A 568 -20.53 -3.24 -4.20
CA ALA A 568 -20.62 -4.59 -4.74
C ALA A 568 -19.36 -5.42 -4.38
N ALA A 569 -18.16 -4.86 -4.52
CA ALA A 569 -16.91 -5.53 -4.16
C ALA A 569 -16.83 -5.88 -2.66
N LEU A 570 -17.31 -4.98 -1.80
CA LEU A 570 -17.36 -5.19 -0.36
C LEU A 570 -18.44 -6.21 0.07
N ALA A 571 -19.41 -6.50 -0.78
CA ALA A 571 -20.47 -7.48 -0.54
C ALA A 571 -20.12 -8.89 -1.03
N THR A 572 -19.03 -9.07 -1.77
CA THR A 572 -18.64 -10.39 -2.30
C THR A 572 -18.24 -11.35 -1.18
N THR A 573 -18.57 -12.63 -1.37
CA THR A 573 -18.27 -13.71 -0.42
C THR A 573 -17.31 -14.76 -0.97
N THR A 574 -16.96 -14.67 -2.26
CA THR A 574 -15.97 -15.53 -2.91
C THR A 574 -14.85 -14.69 -3.52
N ARG A 575 -13.67 -15.27 -3.70
CA ARG A 575 -12.54 -14.60 -4.36
C ARG A 575 -12.85 -14.32 -5.82
N GLU A 576 -13.52 -15.23 -6.50
CA GLU A 576 -13.89 -15.09 -7.91
C GLU A 576 -14.80 -13.86 -8.13
N ASP A 577 -15.82 -13.69 -7.28
CA ASP A 577 -16.72 -12.53 -7.35
C ASP A 577 -15.99 -11.22 -7.02
N GLU A 578 -15.05 -11.27 -6.06
CA GLU A 578 -14.20 -10.14 -5.73
C GLU A 578 -13.35 -9.69 -6.92
N VAL A 579 -12.69 -10.62 -7.61
CA VAL A 579 -11.90 -10.34 -8.81
C VAL A 579 -12.77 -9.69 -9.88
N VAL A 580 -14.00 -10.20 -10.11
CA VAL A 580 -14.97 -9.60 -11.03
C VAL A 580 -15.30 -8.15 -10.64
N ALA A 581 -15.59 -7.90 -9.38
CA ALA A 581 -15.94 -6.57 -8.91
C ALA A 581 -14.74 -5.60 -8.95
N LEU A 582 -13.55 -6.06 -8.61
CA LEU A 582 -12.33 -5.26 -8.72
C LEU A 582 -11.97 -4.97 -10.18
N THR A 583 -12.23 -5.90 -11.11
CA THR A 583 -12.08 -5.67 -12.56
C THR A 583 -13.00 -4.54 -13.04
N ALA A 584 -14.27 -4.58 -12.62
CA ALA A 584 -15.21 -3.51 -12.89
C ALA A 584 -14.77 -2.17 -12.26
N LEU A 585 -14.17 -2.20 -11.06
CA LEU A 585 -13.63 -1.00 -10.40
C LEU A 585 -12.46 -0.40 -11.17
N ASP A 586 -11.51 -1.21 -11.63
CA ASP A 586 -10.40 -0.73 -12.47
C ASP A 586 -10.91 -0.06 -13.75
N ARG A 587 -11.89 -0.68 -14.42
CA ARG A 587 -12.55 -0.08 -15.59
C ARG A 587 -13.16 1.27 -15.27
N ALA A 588 -13.92 1.37 -14.17
CA ALA A 588 -14.59 2.60 -13.76
C ALA A 588 -13.59 3.71 -13.42
N LEU A 589 -12.56 3.40 -12.65
CA LEU A 589 -11.53 4.38 -12.29
C LEU A 589 -10.79 4.92 -13.53
N ARG A 590 -10.48 4.06 -14.51
CA ARG A 590 -9.89 4.49 -15.78
C ARG A 590 -10.86 5.29 -16.63
N TYR A 591 -12.14 4.93 -16.65
CA TYR A 591 -13.19 5.68 -17.35
C TYR A 591 -13.29 7.12 -16.83
N GLU A 592 -13.16 7.34 -15.54
CA GLU A 592 -13.25 8.67 -14.92
C GLU A 592 -12.10 9.62 -15.28
N ARG A 593 -11.00 9.13 -15.86
CA ARG A 593 -9.87 9.99 -16.29
C ARG A 593 -9.33 10.90 -15.17
N ILE A 594 -9.27 10.41 -13.95
CA ILE A 594 -8.86 11.22 -12.79
C ILE A 594 -7.38 11.52 -12.74
N MET A 595 -6.58 10.83 -13.56
CA MET A 595 -5.14 11.07 -13.63
C MET A 595 -4.56 10.75 -15.00
N ALA A 596 -3.47 11.44 -15.35
CA ALA A 596 -2.54 10.98 -16.38
C ALA A 596 -1.47 10.13 -15.68
N HIS A 597 -1.48 8.82 -15.94
CA HIS A 597 -0.56 7.89 -15.31
C HIS A 597 0.88 8.16 -15.73
N ALA A 598 1.79 8.19 -14.75
CA ALA A 598 3.23 8.15 -14.98
C ALA A 598 3.71 6.70 -15.14
N GLY A 599 4.98 6.54 -15.49
CA GLY A 599 5.60 5.22 -15.51
C GLY A 599 5.89 4.67 -14.13
N TYR A 600 6.14 3.39 -14.10
CA TYR A 600 6.57 2.67 -12.90
C TYR A 600 7.79 1.80 -13.20
N VAL A 601 8.48 1.39 -12.15
CA VAL A 601 9.52 0.37 -12.17
C VAL A 601 8.93 -0.90 -11.56
N GLY A 602 8.95 -2.01 -12.30
CA GLY A 602 8.41 -3.31 -11.85
C GLY A 602 9.37 -4.11 -10.98
N GLU A 603 10.47 -3.51 -10.53
CA GLU A 603 11.55 -4.12 -9.80
C GLU A 603 11.92 -3.27 -8.59
N SER A 604 12.49 -3.90 -7.58
CA SER A 604 13.10 -3.22 -6.44
C SER A 604 14.60 -3.07 -6.70
N TRP A 605 15.06 -1.86 -6.91
CA TRP A 605 16.48 -1.59 -7.10
C TRP A 605 17.18 -1.45 -5.77
N VAL A 606 18.15 -2.33 -5.53
CA VAL A 606 18.93 -2.36 -4.31
C VAL A 606 20.42 -2.33 -4.61
N SER A 607 21.17 -1.73 -3.69
CA SER A 607 22.62 -1.80 -3.70
C SER A 607 23.12 -1.97 -2.27
N TYR A 608 24.08 -2.86 -2.09
CA TYR A 608 24.59 -3.21 -0.76
C TYR A 608 26.01 -3.74 -0.82
N PHE A 609 26.74 -3.57 0.25
CA PHE A 609 28.04 -4.22 0.41
C PHE A 609 27.87 -5.74 0.51
N ASP A 610 28.71 -6.51 -0.21
CA ASP A 610 28.57 -7.97 -0.33
C ASP A 610 28.90 -8.69 0.97
N MET A 611 28.08 -8.45 1.97
CA MET A 611 28.13 -9.10 3.28
C MET A 611 26.75 -9.56 3.76
N TYR A 612 25.76 -9.48 2.90
CA TYR A 612 24.39 -9.94 3.19
C TYR A 612 24.01 -11.07 2.27
N GLU A 613 23.25 -11.99 2.79
CA GLU A 613 22.66 -13.10 2.07
C GLU A 613 21.14 -13.05 2.18
N ARG A 614 20.48 -13.71 1.27
CA ARG A 614 19.03 -13.82 1.22
C ARG A 614 18.61 -15.15 0.63
N PRO A 615 17.33 -15.57 0.75
CA PRO A 615 16.79 -16.68 0.00
C PRO A 615 17.03 -16.51 -1.51
N GLU A 616 17.30 -17.59 -2.21
CA GLU A 616 17.54 -17.57 -3.66
C GLU A 616 16.29 -17.08 -4.40
N GLU A 617 15.13 -17.57 -3.98
CA GLU A 617 13.82 -17.13 -4.47
C GLU A 617 13.18 -16.21 -3.44
N LEU A 618 12.84 -14.99 -3.85
CA LEU A 618 12.14 -14.03 -3.01
C LEU A 618 10.63 -14.25 -3.09
N PRO A 619 9.91 -14.03 -2.00
CA PRO A 619 8.45 -14.05 -2.03
C PRO A 619 7.92 -12.90 -2.90
N PRO A 620 6.72 -13.06 -3.49
CA PRO A 620 6.22 -12.10 -4.47
C PRO A 620 5.97 -10.69 -3.90
N TYR A 621 5.66 -10.56 -2.61
CA TYR A 621 5.18 -9.30 -2.06
C TYR A 621 6.19 -8.55 -1.20
N ALA A 622 7.40 -9.07 -1.01
CA ALA A 622 8.43 -8.38 -0.24
C ALA A 622 9.86 -8.74 -0.69
N VAL A 623 10.73 -7.74 -0.69
CA VAL A 623 12.19 -7.95 -0.76
C VAL A 623 12.73 -8.42 0.59
N GLY A 624 12.11 -8.02 1.69
CA GLY A 624 12.30 -8.54 3.04
C GLY A 624 13.69 -8.32 3.64
N VAL A 625 14.37 -7.24 3.28
CA VAL A 625 15.75 -6.95 3.70
C VAL A 625 15.94 -6.99 5.21
N LEU A 626 15.04 -6.38 5.96
CA LEU A 626 15.08 -6.34 7.42
C LEU A 626 14.29 -7.49 8.06
N ASP A 627 13.64 -8.31 7.26
CA ASP A 627 12.81 -9.40 7.71
C ASP A 627 13.56 -10.75 7.65
N PHE A 628 13.93 -11.20 6.46
CA PHE A 628 14.48 -12.55 6.27
C PHE A 628 15.87 -12.60 5.58
N TRP A 629 16.54 -11.45 5.31
CA TRP A 629 17.96 -11.46 4.95
C TRP A 629 18.82 -11.71 6.18
N TRP A 630 20.08 -12.12 5.97
CA TRP A 630 21.01 -12.37 7.07
C TRP A 630 22.42 -11.89 6.75
N TYR A 631 23.20 -11.74 7.79
CA TYR A 631 24.58 -11.28 7.73
C TYR A 631 25.53 -12.46 7.52
N ASN A 632 26.51 -12.27 6.61
CA ASN A 632 27.60 -13.20 6.36
C ASN A 632 28.90 -12.63 6.93
N LYS A 633 29.35 -13.23 8.06
CA LYS A 633 30.52 -12.77 8.79
C LYS A 633 31.80 -12.86 7.97
N ASP A 634 32.03 -13.93 7.23
CA ASP A 634 33.27 -14.17 6.46
C ASP A 634 33.40 -13.14 5.33
N LYS A 635 32.32 -12.84 4.66
CA LYS A 635 32.27 -11.78 3.64
C LYS A 635 32.54 -10.41 4.24
N HIS A 636 31.97 -10.09 5.39
CA HIS A 636 32.24 -8.84 6.09
C HIS A 636 33.71 -8.68 6.48
N GLU A 637 34.31 -9.75 7.07
CA GLU A 637 35.72 -9.74 7.42
C GLU A 637 36.62 -9.56 6.18
N ALA A 638 36.24 -10.13 5.04
CA ALA A 638 36.92 -9.91 3.77
C ALA A 638 36.82 -8.46 3.28
N LEU A 639 35.65 -7.81 3.43
CA LEU A 639 35.47 -6.38 3.09
C LEU A 639 36.33 -5.47 3.98
N ILE A 640 36.43 -5.74 5.27
CA ILE A 640 37.32 -5.03 6.21
C ILE A 640 38.78 -5.26 5.82
N ALA A 641 39.20 -6.50 5.55
CA ALA A 641 40.57 -6.86 5.19
C ALA A 641 41.02 -6.20 3.87
N SER A 642 40.10 -6.05 2.91
CA SER A 642 40.36 -5.36 1.63
C SER A 642 40.38 -3.84 1.74
N GLY A 643 39.95 -3.27 2.86
CA GLY A 643 39.77 -1.81 3.06
C GLY A 643 38.52 -1.24 2.36
N ALA A 644 37.62 -2.08 1.87
CA ALA A 644 36.36 -1.67 1.27
C ALA A 644 35.36 -1.13 2.29
N LEU A 645 35.42 -1.64 3.53
CA LEU A 645 34.72 -1.11 4.68
C LEU A 645 35.70 -0.72 5.79
N ARG A 646 35.34 0.27 6.56
CA ARG A 646 36.06 0.63 7.80
C ARG A 646 35.55 -0.24 8.95
N LYS A 647 36.44 -0.47 9.92
CA LYS A 647 36.08 -1.21 11.17
C LYS A 647 35.04 -0.45 11.96
#